data_764674f577366ed0a080796d38008ed3
#
_entry.id   764674f577366ed0a080796d38008ed3
#
_cell.length_a   1.000
_cell.length_b   1.000
_cell.length_c   1.000
_cell.angle_alpha   90.00
_cell.angle_beta   90.00
_cell.angle_gamma   90.00
#
_symmetry.space_group_name_H-M   'P 1'
#
loop_
_entity.id
_entity.type
_entity.pdbx_description
1 polymer ?
#
loop_
_entity_poly.entity_id
_entity_poly.type
_entity_poly.pdbx_seq_one_letter_code
_entity_poly.pdbx_strand_id
1 'polypeptide(L)'
;MKHRSTILRILPFIACLAIVGAACSEAVHKDLPAAISRVEQMPNLPQPYLLRDWRQVTRDYLDLVLDFDQHGDHLPLASWTDKGHTMVSLPSYVGGPKDAEAINYLAAVVSGSLVGVDMRSFRGQDWVTMGTNFFNADEGVYVNRVHARTGMSFWYDILPNVIAFQINALYPDDAARDLQAIKSAVAWHSACEALGGKSNPPGLPNFDHTGFSLKTMQPQEKGWIEPEAAAGIAWLEYMAWVRYKDPRFLTAADWCLGSLEERPLNKSPLYEVLLPYGALAAARMNAELGRHYDVSKLVQGCFDPHSRPQARPGWGVISDRWNGLDAHGLVGSTTDGEGYAFAMNSFQWVGALAPLARYDTRYAHDIGKWTLNLANAARLFYPNALDAKHQSSHAWSAAHDDKSVIAYEGIRKWKRGASTACADFRTTSGKMLKGTFASTEFRGEQPPDLQEFKETPGDETSFEHIWEFDLPKAPHRWLVVDAERIDGGHVGNVFRFSFGSHPDGPYTPAFLVSGLGPAQVVELPAALRDKLYLKAQSSDRSVAGGSPDQLNVDAMAVSYCDTIGPFAQGDLVVTFINLLNEASVPIVLYRPASAATDLGLYGSSHVGILGGIIKPTNVEGILQLDLLKTDYFHAKAYPTYLYYNPHILNKTVDIDVGSQPCDLYDAASDQLIQKDVHGLAHFIVPADTAKVIVLAPAGGEMRRDGSRTLIDNVVVRWAE
;
A
#
# COMPACT_ATOMS: atom_id res chain seq x y z
N MET A 1 -19.45 -55.24 -54.17
CA MET A 1 -20.59 -54.55 -54.84
C MET A 1 -20.25 -53.08 -54.72
N LYS A 2 -19.65 -52.42 -55.72
CA LYS A 2 -20.32 -51.65 -56.79
C LYS A 2 -21.24 -50.58 -56.19
N HIS A 3 -21.04 -49.25 -56.34
CA HIS A 3 -20.73 -48.42 -57.49
C HIS A 3 -20.28 -47.02 -57.03
N ARG A 4 -19.24 -46.43 -57.62
CA ARG A 4 -19.11 -45.33 -58.62
C ARG A 4 -19.68 -43.98 -58.19
N SER A 5 -18.84 -42.99 -57.92
CA SER A 5 -18.20 -41.98 -58.79
C SER A 5 -19.14 -41.02 -59.54
N THR A 6 -18.99 -39.75 -59.32
CA THR A 6 -19.00 -38.76 -60.40
C THR A 6 -18.29 -37.49 -59.99
N ILE A 7 -17.28 -37.17 -60.78
CA ILE A 7 -16.49 -35.94 -60.82
C ILE A 7 -17.25 -34.90 -61.61
N LEU A 8 -17.29 -33.65 -61.21
CA LEU A 8 -17.54 -32.55 -62.17
C LEU A 8 -16.53 -31.45 -61.93
N ARG A 9 -15.66 -31.32 -62.91
CA ARG A 9 -14.75 -30.14 -63.13
C ARG A 9 -15.53 -29.09 -63.85
N ILE A 10 -15.34 -27.82 -63.49
CA ILE A 10 -15.37 -26.68 -64.43
C ILE A 10 -14.31 -25.67 -64.03
N LEU A 11 -13.44 -25.39 -64.94
CA LEU A 11 -12.39 -24.33 -65.05
C LEU A 11 -12.99 -23.12 -65.81
N PRO A 12 -12.23 -22.05 -66.11
CA PRO A 12 -12.10 -20.77 -65.39
C PRO A 12 -12.66 -19.62 -66.24
N PHE A 13 -12.80 -18.45 -65.70
CA PHE A 13 -12.92 -17.22 -66.47
C PHE A 13 -11.87 -16.19 -66.06
N ILE A 14 -11.23 -15.67 -67.05
CA ILE A 14 -10.07 -14.79 -67.10
C ILE A 14 -10.50 -13.34 -66.93
N ALA A 15 -9.76 -12.65 -66.11
CA ALA A 15 -9.28 -11.25 -66.14
C ALA A 15 -10.08 -10.15 -66.83
N CYS A 16 -10.31 -9.09 -66.06
CA CYS A 16 -10.17 -7.73 -66.56
C CYS A 16 -9.47 -6.83 -65.53
N LEU A 17 -8.26 -6.34 -65.85
CA LEU A 17 -7.55 -5.29 -65.15
C LEU A 17 -8.38 -4.00 -65.19
N ALA A 18 -8.64 -3.42 -64.02
CA ALA A 18 -8.90 -2.00 -63.90
C ALA A 18 -7.91 -1.46 -62.87
N ILE A 19 -6.90 -0.74 -63.34
CA ILE A 19 -6.01 0.08 -62.54
C ILE A 19 -6.86 1.26 -62.06
N VAL A 20 -7.22 1.24 -60.77
CA VAL A 20 -7.72 2.41 -60.05
C VAL A 20 -6.66 2.77 -59.04
N GLY A 21 -6.20 4.01 -59.14
CA GLY A 21 -5.12 4.55 -58.33
C GLY A 21 -5.29 4.30 -56.84
N ALA A 22 -4.25 3.78 -56.24
CA ALA A 22 -4.09 3.71 -54.82
C ALA A 22 -3.97 5.12 -54.24
N ALA A 23 -5.09 5.68 -53.79
CA ALA A 23 -5.02 6.64 -52.72
C ALA A 23 -4.61 5.82 -51.47
N CYS A 24 -3.37 5.97 -51.05
CA CYS A 24 -2.98 5.56 -49.68
C CYS A 24 -3.85 6.35 -48.71
N SER A 25 -4.96 5.76 -48.28
CA SER A 25 -5.52 6.11 -47.00
C SER A 25 -4.52 5.55 -45.97
N GLU A 26 -3.72 6.41 -45.39
CA GLU A 26 -3.09 6.07 -44.11
C GLU A 26 -4.20 5.54 -43.21
N ALA A 27 -4.20 4.25 -43.00
CA ALA A 27 -5.00 3.64 -41.96
C ALA A 27 -4.49 4.27 -40.65
N VAL A 28 -5.29 5.14 -40.07
CA VAL A 28 -5.08 5.60 -38.71
C VAL A 28 -5.12 4.32 -37.86
N HIS A 29 -3.95 3.81 -37.49
CA HIS A 29 -3.83 2.77 -36.48
C HIS A 29 -4.45 3.34 -35.20
N LYS A 30 -5.68 3.02 -34.96
CA LYS A 30 -6.33 3.30 -33.68
C LYS A 30 -5.65 2.39 -32.68
N ASP A 31 -4.90 2.97 -31.75
CA ASP A 31 -4.31 2.23 -30.63
C ASP A 31 -5.46 1.53 -29.89
N LEU A 32 -5.46 0.20 -29.87
CA LEU A 32 -6.48 -0.57 -29.17
C LEU A 32 -6.29 -0.38 -27.66
N PRO A 33 -7.37 -0.23 -26.88
CA PRO A 33 -7.27 -0.18 -25.43
C PRO A 33 -6.49 -1.36 -24.87
N ALA A 34 -5.60 -1.12 -23.92
CA ALA A 34 -4.92 -2.16 -23.18
C ALA A 34 -5.76 -2.50 -21.94
N ALA A 35 -6.21 -3.76 -21.87
CA ALA A 35 -7.03 -4.20 -20.75
C ALA A 35 -6.17 -4.60 -19.54
N ILE A 36 -6.59 -4.17 -18.35
CA ILE A 36 -6.06 -4.61 -17.07
C ILE A 36 -7.08 -5.57 -16.46
N SER A 37 -6.81 -6.88 -16.49
CA SER A 37 -7.77 -7.93 -16.14
C SER A 37 -8.42 -7.75 -14.75
N ARG A 38 -7.70 -7.18 -13.81
CA ARG A 38 -8.21 -6.90 -12.46
C ARG A 38 -9.21 -5.73 -12.45
N VAL A 39 -9.03 -4.73 -13.32
CA VAL A 39 -9.92 -3.58 -13.45
C VAL A 39 -11.23 -3.95 -14.15
N GLU A 40 -11.20 -4.91 -15.07
CA GLU A 40 -12.41 -5.43 -15.71
C GLU A 40 -13.41 -6.02 -14.70
N GLN A 41 -12.92 -6.54 -13.57
CA GLN A 41 -13.73 -7.12 -12.50
C GLN A 41 -14.39 -6.06 -11.59
N MET A 42 -14.03 -4.80 -11.71
CA MET A 42 -14.56 -3.71 -10.89
C MET A 42 -15.88 -3.19 -11.48
N PRO A 43 -16.78 -2.65 -10.63
CA PRO A 43 -17.94 -1.93 -11.14
C PRO A 43 -17.51 -0.69 -11.92
N ASN A 44 -18.24 -0.34 -12.97
CA ASN A 44 -17.98 0.91 -13.69
C ASN A 44 -18.21 2.11 -12.78
N LEU A 45 -19.34 2.11 -12.03
CA LEU A 45 -19.63 3.12 -11.01
C LEU A 45 -19.74 2.42 -9.64
N PRO A 46 -18.86 2.74 -8.67
CA PRO A 46 -18.90 2.14 -7.33
C PRO A 46 -20.19 2.49 -6.59
N GLN A 47 -20.69 1.55 -5.75
CA GLN A 47 -21.91 1.71 -4.97
C GLN A 47 -21.71 1.33 -3.51
N PRO A 48 -22.07 2.21 -2.54
CA PRO A 48 -22.54 3.59 -2.75
C PRO A 48 -21.43 4.51 -3.26
N TYR A 49 -21.76 5.48 -4.10
CA TYR A 49 -20.83 6.53 -4.50
C TYR A 49 -20.78 7.61 -3.44
N LEU A 50 -19.67 7.70 -2.71
CA LEU A 50 -19.48 8.59 -1.55
C LEU A 50 -18.04 9.16 -1.59
N LEU A 51 -17.76 9.99 -2.59
CA LEU A 51 -16.45 10.60 -2.75
C LEU A 51 -16.20 11.66 -1.66
N ARG A 52 -15.06 11.60 -0.99
CA ARG A 52 -14.61 12.66 -0.07
C ARG A 52 -13.93 13.79 -0.85
N ASP A 53 -13.95 14.97 -0.30
CA ASP A 53 -13.09 16.07 -0.76
C ASP A 53 -11.65 15.82 -0.28
N TRP A 54 -10.88 15.08 -1.08
CA TRP A 54 -9.51 14.69 -0.75
C TRP A 54 -8.58 15.89 -0.60
N ARG A 55 -8.85 17.00 -1.30
CA ARG A 55 -8.09 18.25 -1.14
C ARG A 55 -8.34 18.87 0.23
N GLN A 56 -9.58 18.90 0.69
CA GLN A 56 -9.91 19.41 2.02
C GLN A 56 -9.41 18.47 3.12
N VAL A 57 -9.56 17.15 2.94
CA VAL A 57 -8.98 16.14 3.88
C VAL A 57 -7.49 16.37 4.06
N THR A 58 -6.75 16.61 2.97
CA THR A 58 -5.31 16.87 3.05
C THR A 58 -5.00 18.13 3.85
N ARG A 59 -5.70 19.23 3.61
CA ARG A 59 -5.48 20.50 4.32
C ARG A 59 -5.77 20.37 5.81
N ASP A 60 -6.89 19.77 6.15
CA ASP A 60 -7.29 19.54 7.54
C ASP A 60 -6.31 18.57 8.25
N TYR A 61 -5.79 17.56 7.53
CA TYR A 61 -4.74 16.69 8.04
C TYR A 61 -3.47 17.47 8.39
N LEU A 62 -2.98 18.32 7.48
CA LEU A 62 -1.78 19.12 7.72
C LEU A 62 -1.98 20.12 8.88
N ASP A 63 -3.17 20.72 8.97
CA ASP A 63 -3.52 21.59 10.08
C ASP A 63 -3.47 20.88 11.43
N LEU A 64 -3.87 19.62 11.48
CA LEU A 64 -3.85 18.80 12.69
C LEU A 64 -2.43 18.34 13.06
N VAL A 65 -1.69 17.76 12.08
CA VAL A 65 -0.40 17.10 12.40
C VAL A 65 0.80 18.03 12.48
N LEU A 66 0.75 19.17 11.80
CA LEU A 66 1.84 20.16 11.77
C LEU A 66 1.55 21.35 12.71
N ASP A 67 0.89 21.09 13.82
CA ASP A 67 0.55 22.06 14.85
C ASP A 67 1.35 21.80 16.13
N PHE A 68 2.34 22.65 16.43
CA PHE A 68 3.16 22.56 17.63
C PHE A 68 2.48 23.08 18.89
N ASP A 69 1.36 23.79 18.75
CA ASP A 69 0.60 24.33 19.88
C ASP A 69 -0.41 23.31 20.44
N GLN A 70 -0.57 22.15 19.78
CA GLN A 70 -1.41 21.07 20.27
C GLN A 70 -0.83 20.42 21.51
N HIS A 71 -1.68 20.18 22.50
CA HIS A 71 -1.32 19.54 23.77
C HIS A 71 -2.28 18.41 24.11
N GLY A 72 -1.76 17.37 24.74
CA GLY A 72 -2.52 16.21 25.19
C GLY A 72 -1.76 14.91 24.99
N ASP A 73 -2.42 13.80 25.31
CA ASP A 73 -1.87 12.47 25.07
C ASP A 73 -1.64 12.28 23.57
N HIS A 74 -0.42 11.89 23.22
CA HIS A 74 0.02 11.69 21.84
C HIS A 74 0.20 12.96 20.97
N LEU A 75 0.06 14.15 21.54
CA LEU A 75 0.29 15.41 20.84
C LEU A 75 1.49 16.19 21.45
N PRO A 76 2.20 17.02 20.72
CA PRO A 76 2.09 17.25 19.27
C PRO A 76 2.60 16.08 18.45
N LEU A 77 2.07 15.94 17.21
CA LEU A 77 2.41 14.84 16.30
C LEU A 77 3.74 15.07 15.55
N ALA A 78 4.24 16.30 15.47
CA ALA A 78 5.26 16.70 14.50
C ALA A 78 6.65 17.00 15.06
N SER A 79 6.92 16.92 16.36
CA SER A 79 8.24 17.34 16.89
C SER A 79 8.78 16.47 18.01
N TRP A 80 10.12 16.42 18.07
CA TRP A 80 10.87 15.87 19.20
C TRP A 80 12.20 16.62 19.37
N THR A 81 12.91 16.36 20.46
CA THR A 81 14.23 16.92 20.71
C THR A 81 15.29 15.83 20.63
N ASP A 82 16.34 16.08 19.83
CA ASP A 82 17.53 15.23 19.77
C ASP A 82 18.78 16.09 20.08
N LYS A 83 19.57 15.66 21.07
CA LYS A 83 20.81 16.31 21.48
C LYS A 83 20.70 17.83 21.68
N GLY A 84 19.55 18.29 22.19
CA GLY A 84 19.28 19.70 22.45
C GLY A 84 18.80 20.50 21.23
N HIS A 85 18.59 19.87 20.09
CA HIS A 85 18.01 20.48 18.90
C HIS A 85 16.57 20.02 18.67
N THR A 86 15.70 20.94 18.27
CA THR A 86 14.35 20.58 17.85
C THR A 86 14.42 19.90 16.48
N MET A 87 13.98 18.66 16.44
CA MET A 87 13.85 17.87 15.23
C MET A 87 12.37 17.79 14.85
N VAL A 88 12.10 17.53 13.59
CA VAL A 88 10.73 17.36 13.07
C VAL A 88 10.60 16.01 12.39
N SER A 89 9.60 15.27 12.80
CA SER A 89 9.20 14.00 12.18
C SER A 89 7.71 13.76 12.43
N LEU A 90 7.15 12.77 11.79
CA LEU A 90 5.81 12.27 12.08
C LEU A 90 5.92 10.82 12.55
N PRO A 91 5.26 10.44 13.67
CA PRO A 91 5.23 9.04 14.09
C PRO A 91 4.51 8.20 13.03
N SER A 92 4.85 6.92 12.96
CA SER A 92 4.15 5.99 12.05
C SER A 92 2.70 5.79 12.46
N TYR A 93 2.45 5.81 13.78
CA TYR A 93 1.12 5.68 14.38
C TYR A 93 0.88 6.77 15.41
N VAL A 94 -0.38 7.13 15.61
CA VAL A 94 -0.77 8.01 16.71
C VAL A 94 -0.36 7.36 18.03
N GLY A 95 0.42 8.09 18.84
CA GLY A 95 0.99 7.55 20.09
C GLY A 95 2.27 6.75 19.93
N GLY A 96 2.74 6.53 18.72
CA GLY A 96 4.01 5.87 18.44
C GLY A 96 5.24 6.74 18.75
N PRO A 97 6.46 6.18 18.60
CA PRO A 97 7.71 6.92 18.77
C PRO A 97 7.78 8.14 17.84
N LYS A 98 8.21 9.28 18.39
CA LYS A 98 8.28 10.55 17.64
C LYS A 98 9.42 10.60 16.62
N ASP A 99 10.46 9.80 16.78
CA ASP A 99 11.60 9.65 15.87
C ASP A 99 11.32 8.75 14.65
N ALA A 100 10.07 8.73 14.22
CA ALA A 100 9.58 7.82 13.23
C ALA A 100 10.05 8.13 11.79
N GLU A 101 9.34 7.64 10.83
CA GLU A 101 9.84 7.37 9.48
C GLU A 101 9.81 8.59 8.56
N ALA A 102 10.86 8.76 7.76
CA ALA A 102 10.99 9.80 6.75
C ALA A 102 9.83 9.78 5.74
N ILE A 103 9.36 8.57 5.38
CA ILE A 103 8.27 8.41 4.41
C ILE A 103 6.99 9.14 4.85
N ASN A 104 6.70 9.22 6.15
CA ASN A 104 5.52 9.93 6.64
C ASN A 104 5.71 11.45 6.52
N TYR A 105 6.86 11.93 7.00
CA TYR A 105 7.14 13.35 7.00
C TYR A 105 7.30 13.93 5.58
N LEU A 106 8.14 13.29 4.75
CA LEU A 106 8.39 13.75 3.39
C LEU A 106 7.12 13.69 2.55
N ALA A 107 6.29 12.66 2.73
CA ALA A 107 5.01 12.56 2.05
C ALA A 107 4.01 13.65 2.46
N ALA A 108 4.00 14.07 3.73
CA ALA A 108 3.16 15.19 4.16
C ALA A 108 3.58 16.50 3.46
N VAL A 109 4.88 16.72 3.26
CA VAL A 109 5.41 17.87 2.49
C VAL A 109 4.96 17.79 1.03
N VAL A 110 5.10 16.63 0.38
CA VAL A 110 4.61 16.43 -1.00
C VAL A 110 3.10 16.66 -1.06
N SER A 111 2.33 16.06 -0.15
CA SER A 111 0.87 16.17 -0.10
C SER A 111 0.39 17.61 0.02
N GLY A 112 0.99 18.39 0.91
CA GLY A 112 0.68 19.82 1.04
C GLY A 112 0.93 20.59 -0.26
N SER A 113 2.09 20.37 -0.87
CA SER A 113 2.47 21.00 -2.12
C SER A 113 1.52 20.65 -3.27
N LEU A 114 1.08 19.39 -3.35
CA LEU A 114 0.12 18.93 -4.38
C LEU A 114 -1.25 19.59 -4.25
N VAL A 115 -1.69 19.95 -3.05
CA VAL A 115 -2.96 20.66 -2.85
C VAL A 115 -2.82 22.18 -2.80
N GLY A 116 -1.64 22.69 -3.12
CA GLY A 116 -1.36 24.13 -3.26
C GLY A 116 -1.07 24.85 -1.94
N VAL A 117 -0.60 24.11 -0.92
CA VAL A 117 -0.05 24.70 0.31
C VAL A 117 1.45 24.97 0.08
N ASP A 118 1.90 26.18 0.39
CA ASP A 118 3.34 26.46 0.38
C ASP A 118 3.99 25.92 1.65
N MET A 119 4.64 24.78 1.53
CA MET A 119 5.28 24.08 2.65
C MET A 119 6.59 24.74 3.12
N ARG A 120 7.08 25.77 2.42
CA ARG A 120 8.21 26.60 2.92
C ARG A 120 7.78 27.65 3.94
N SER A 121 6.49 27.94 4.02
CA SER A 121 5.96 28.99 4.91
C SER A 121 4.76 28.55 5.74
N PHE A 122 4.28 27.32 5.56
CA PHE A 122 3.08 26.83 6.23
C PHE A 122 3.23 26.91 7.75
N ARG A 123 2.28 27.60 8.42
CA ARG A 123 2.29 27.88 9.86
C ARG A 123 3.61 28.51 10.36
N GLY A 124 4.25 29.32 9.49
CA GLY A 124 5.52 30.02 9.83
C GLY A 124 6.77 29.15 9.88
N GLN A 125 6.71 27.93 9.34
CA GLN A 125 7.81 26.96 9.34
C GLN A 125 8.20 26.57 7.91
N ASP A 126 9.50 26.33 7.69
CA ASP A 126 10.00 25.74 6.44
C ASP A 126 10.10 24.22 6.55
N TRP A 127 8.97 23.56 6.35
CA TRP A 127 8.84 22.09 6.38
C TRP A 127 9.67 21.41 5.29
N VAL A 128 9.91 22.09 4.18
CA VAL A 128 10.74 21.59 3.09
C VAL A 128 12.19 21.43 3.55
N THR A 129 12.78 22.46 4.13
CA THR A 129 14.17 22.42 4.62
C THR A 129 14.34 21.46 5.79
N MET A 130 13.37 21.39 6.71
CA MET A 130 13.42 20.46 7.85
C MET A 130 13.50 18.99 7.42
N GLY A 131 12.92 18.60 6.27
CA GLY A 131 13.02 17.25 5.71
C GLY A 131 14.44 16.81 5.35
N THR A 132 15.41 17.72 5.29
CA THR A 132 16.83 17.38 5.05
C THR A 132 17.47 16.64 6.22
N ASN A 133 16.84 16.63 7.40
CA ASN A 133 17.27 15.87 8.57
C ASN A 133 17.39 14.36 8.29
N PHE A 134 16.66 13.85 7.31
CA PHE A 134 16.71 12.45 6.89
C PHE A 134 17.82 12.14 5.88
N PHE A 135 18.58 13.13 5.44
CA PHE A 135 19.69 12.91 4.51
C PHE A 135 20.94 12.42 5.26
N ASN A 136 21.37 11.19 4.98
CA ASN A 136 22.62 10.63 5.48
C ASN A 136 23.77 11.07 4.56
N ALA A 137 24.57 12.01 5.03
CA ALA A 137 25.67 12.57 4.24
C ALA A 137 26.81 11.57 3.96
N ASP A 138 27.00 10.58 4.83
CA ASP A 138 28.05 9.55 4.70
C ASP A 138 27.72 8.58 3.56
N GLU A 139 26.45 8.21 3.41
CA GLU A 139 25.96 7.28 2.39
C GLU A 139 25.40 8.01 1.15
N GLY A 140 25.16 9.32 1.27
CA GLY A 140 24.71 10.17 0.19
C GLY A 140 23.24 10.01 -0.17
N VAL A 141 22.39 9.44 0.70
CA VAL A 141 20.99 9.13 0.45
C VAL A 141 20.07 9.58 1.58
N TYR A 142 18.77 9.69 1.29
CA TYR A 142 17.76 9.81 2.33
C TYR A 142 17.51 8.45 2.95
N VAL A 143 17.47 8.40 4.27
CA VAL A 143 17.23 7.20 5.09
C VAL A 143 15.90 7.33 5.83
N ASN A 144 15.26 6.19 6.13
CA ASN A 144 13.91 6.19 6.68
C ASN A 144 13.83 6.68 8.14
N ARG A 145 14.94 6.69 8.88
CA ARG A 145 15.02 7.28 10.23
C ARG A 145 16.27 8.15 10.34
N VAL A 146 16.17 9.23 11.11
CA VAL A 146 17.33 10.10 11.37
C VAL A 146 18.48 9.27 11.95
N HIS A 147 19.69 9.47 11.45
CA HIS A 147 20.90 8.71 11.78
C HIS A 147 20.89 7.21 11.41
N ALA A 148 19.86 6.72 10.72
CA ALA A 148 19.86 5.36 10.20
C ALA A 148 20.88 5.18 9.06
N ARG A 149 21.08 3.94 8.66
CA ARG A 149 21.89 3.52 7.51
C ARG A 149 21.07 2.61 6.62
N THR A 150 21.48 2.52 5.35
CA THR A 150 20.89 1.58 4.40
C THR A 150 21.23 0.13 4.74
N GLY A 151 20.49 -0.83 4.15
CA GLY A 151 20.67 -2.27 4.31
C GLY A 151 19.62 -2.94 5.18
N MET A 152 18.56 -2.23 5.57
CA MET A 152 17.46 -2.85 6.30
C MET A 152 16.51 -3.59 5.36
N SER A 153 16.02 -2.92 4.34
CA SER A 153 15.09 -3.40 3.33
C SER A 153 15.12 -2.43 2.16
N PHE A 154 15.06 -2.94 0.94
CA PHE A 154 15.15 -2.06 -0.23
C PHE A 154 14.06 -1.00 -0.25
N TRP A 155 12.81 -1.36 0.02
CA TRP A 155 11.75 -0.36 -0.09
C TRP A 155 11.86 0.74 0.98
N TYR A 156 12.28 0.41 2.20
CA TYR A 156 12.58 1.39 3.25
C TYR A 156 13.74 2.31 2.90
N ASP A 157 14.72 1.81 2.13
CA ASP A 157 15.91 2.57 1.74
C ASP A 157 15.66 3.39 0.46
N ILE A 158 14.78 2.92 -0.45
CA ILE A 158 14.53 3.57 -1.75
C ILE A 158 13.39 4.58 -1.67
N LEU A 159 12.26 4.27 -1.03
CA LEU A 159 11.07 5.12 -1.02
C LEU A 159 11.33 6.52 -0.47
N PRO A 160 12.11 6.75 0.62
CA PRO A 160 12.47 8.10 1.05
C PRO A 160 13.16 8.92 -0.04
N ASN A 161 14.00 8.28 -0.86
CA ASN A 161 14.70 8.94 -1.98
C ASN A 161 13.75 9.26 -3.12
N VAL A 162 12.80 8.38 -3.47
CA VAL A 162 11.74 8.67 -4.43
C VAL A 162 10.94 9.90 -4.00
N ILE A 163 10.50 9.96 -2.74
CA ILE A 163 9.72 11.11 -2.21
C ILE A 163 10.59 12.38 -2.17
N ALA A 164 11.86 12.28 -1.80
CA ALA A 164 12.78 13.41 -1.83
C ALA A 164 12.98 13.98 -3.24
N PHE A 165 13.01 13.13 -4.27
CA PHE A 165 13.02 13.58 -5.68
C PHE A 165 11.71 14.27 -6.08
N GLN A 166 10.57 13.82 -5.57
CA GLN A 166 9.28 14.51 -5.77
C GLN A 166 9.32 15.93 -5.16
N ILE A 167 9.88 16.08 -3.95
CA ILE A 167 10.07 17.39 -3.33
C ILE A 167 11.03 18.24 -4.16
N ASN A 168 12.13 17.67 -4.68
CA ASN A 168 13.06 18.41 -5.56
C ASN A 168 12.36 18.93 -6.82
N ALA A 169 11.45 18.14 -7.41
CA ALA A 169 10.67 18.59 -8.58
C ALA A 169 9.68 19.72 -8.23
N LEU A 170 9.09 19.68 -7.03
CA LEU A 170 8.13 20.69 -6.56
C LEU A 170 8.83 22.00 -6.12
N TYR A 171 10.10 21.93 -5.71
CA TYR A 171 10.92 23.07 -5.26
C TYR A 171 12.26 23.12 -6.00
N PRO A 172 12.25 23.40 -7.33
CA PRO A 172 13.41 23.21 -8.21
C PRO A 172 14.56 24.23 -7.99
N ASP A 173 14.33 25.30 -7.23
CA ASP A 173 15.31 26.38 -7.01
C ASP A 173 16.19 26.16 -5.76
N ASP A 174 16.19 24.95 -5.21
CA ASP A 174 16.95 24.59 -4.01
C ASP A 174 18.23 23.83 -4.39
N ALA A 175 19.35 24.58 -4.49
CA ALA A 175 20.66 24.03 -4.87
C ALA A 175 21.19 22.97 -3.86
N ALA A 176 20.82 23.07 -2.59
CA ALA A 176 21.24 22.08 -1.59
C ALA A 176 20.53 20.74 -1.83
N ARG A 177 19.24 20.78 -2.17
CA ARG A 177 18.47 19.59 -2.55
C ARG A 177 18.93 19.00 -3.87
N ASP A 178 19.24 19.82 -4.87
CA ASP A 178 19.82 19.33 -6.12
C ASP A 178 21.10 18.54 -5.84
N LEU A 179 21.99 19.05 -4.98
CA LEU A 179 23.19 18.34 -4.59
C LEU A 179 22.89 17.00 -3.85
N GLN A 180 21.90 16.98 -2.97
CA GLN A 180 21.47 15.76 -2.29
C GLN A 180 20.87 14.74 -3.27
N ALA A 181 20.05 15.20 -4.22
CA ALA A 181 19.47 14.35 -5.27
C ALA A 181 20.55 13.74 -6.18
N ILE A 182 21.54 14.53 -6.60
CA ILE A 182 22.69 14.03 -7.38
C ILE A 182 23.46 12.96 -6.59
N LYS A 183 23.75 13.19 -5.32
CA LYS A 183 24.44 12.21 -4.45
C LYS A 183 23.63 10.92 -4.33
N SER A 184 22.31 11.04 -4.16
CA SER A 184 21.42 9.88 -4.07
C SER A 184 21.44 9.06 -5.36
N ALA A 185 21.33 9.69 -6.53
CA ALA A 185 21.43 9.00 -7.80
C ALA A 185 22.82 8.34 -7.99
N VAL A 186 23.92 9.03 -7.67
CA VAL A 186 25.27 8.44 -7.73
C VAL A 186 25.38 7.21 -6.81
N ALA A 187 24.82 7.26 -5.61
CA ALA A 187 24.86 6.15 -4.67
C ALA A 187 24.09 4.92 -5.19
N TRP A 188 22.87 5.13 -5.70
CA TRP A 188 22.06 4.04 -6.25
C TRP A 188 22.59 3.50 -7.58
N HIS A 189 23.17 4.34 -8.45
CA HIS A 189 23.94 3.87 -9.60
C HIS A 189 25.06 2.94 -9.18
N SER A 190 25.86 3.33 -8.17
CA SER A 190 26.96 2.50 -7.68
C SER A 190 26.47 1.19 -7.04
N ALA A 191 25.29 1.22 -6.40
CA ALA A 191 24.64 0.00 -5.90
C ALA A 191 24.26 -0.94 -7.07
N CYS A 192 23.72 -0.41 -8.17
CA CYS A 192 23.43 -1.22 -9.35
C CYS A 192 24.69 -1.85 -9.95
N GLU A 193 25.81 -1.13 -10.00
CA GLU A 193 27.10 -1.71 -10.44
C GLU A 193 27.56 -2.84 -9.50
N ALA A 194 27.49 -2.63 -8.19
CA ALA A 194 27.87 -3.64 -7.20
C ALA A 194 26.98 -4.90 -7.23
N LEU A 195 25.70 -4.73 -7.63
CA LEU A 195 24.74 -5.82 -7.82
C LEU A 195 24.91 -6.55 -9.17
N GLY A 196 25.81 -6.12 -10.03
CA GLY A 196 26.15 -6.80 -11.28
C GLY A 196 25.86 -6.00 -12.55
N GLY A 197 25.31 -4.79 -12.45
CA GLY A 197 25.09 -3.90 -13.59
C GLY A 197 26.41 -3.55 -14.31
N LYS A 198 26.48 -3.80 -15.61
CA LYS A 198 27.68 -3.57 -16.44
C LYS A 198 27.28 -3.22 -17.86
N SER A 199 28.05 -2.32 -18.47
CA SER A 199 27.89 -1.97 -19.89
C SER A 199 28.79 -2.80 -20.81
N ASN A 200 29.95 -3.23 -20.31
CA ASN A 200 30.90 -4.02 -21.09
C ASN A 200 31.72 -5.03 -20.22
N PRO A 201 31.56 -6.36 -20.38
CA PRO A 201 30.45 -6.97 -21.12
C PRO A 201 29.09 -6.64 -20.45
N PRO A 202 27.98 -6.65 -21.19
CA PRO A 202 26.67 -6.35 -20.63
C PRO A 202 26.31 -7.29 -19.47
N GLY A 203 25.72 -6.73 -18.40
CA GLY A 203 25.19 -7.46 -17.25
C GLY A 203 24.13 -6.64 -16.56
N LEU A 204 23.12 -7.30 -16.01
CA LEU A 204 22.04 -6.69 -15.28
C LEU A 204 22.22 -6.87 -13.78
N PRO A 205 21.80 -5.88 -12.96
CA PRO A 205 21.87 -6.01 -11.50
C PRO A 205 20.89 -7.07 -11.01
N ASN A 206 21.34 -7.86 -10.02
CA ASN A 206 20.49 -8.82 -9.32
C ASN A 206 19.87 -8.14 -8.09
N PHE A 207 18.55 -8.06 -8.04
CA PHE A 207 17.80 -7.51 -6.92
C PHE A 207 17.13 -8.59 -6.06
N ASP A 208 17.45 -9.87 -6.23
CA ASP A 208 16.92 -10.97 -5.40
C ASP A 208 17.60 -11.01 -4.01
N HIS A 209 17.53 -9.87 -3.32
CA HIS A 209 18.06 -9.60 -1.99
C HIS A 209 17.02 -8.87 -1.15
N THR A 210 17.18 -8.86 0.18
CA THR A 210 16.33 -8.07 1.07
C THR A 210 16.61 -6.56 0.98
N GLY A 211 17.88 -6.18 0.89
CA GLY A 211 18.32 -4.79 0.88
C GLY A 211 19.75 -4.66 0.39
N PHE A 212 20.28 -3.44 0.44
CA PHE A 212 21.67 -3.16 0.07
C PHE A 212 22.29 -2.14 1.01
N SER A 213 23.45 -2.46 1.57
CA SER A 213 24.20 -1.52 2.42
C SER A 213 25.14 -0.67 1.57
N LEU A 214 24.84 0.61 1.42
CA LEU A 214 25.70 1.57 0.74
C LEU A 214 27.02 1.80 1.50
N LYS A 215 27.04 1.60 2.81
CA LYS A 215 28.27 1.69 3.59
C LYS A 215 29.29 0.61 3.24
N THR A 216 28.83 -0.61 3.05
CA THR A 216 29.71 -1.76 2.76
C THR A 216 29.73 -2.14 1.29
N MET A 217 28.85 -1.54 0.48
CA MET A 217 28.63 -1.86 -0.92
C MET A 217 28.32 -3.36 -1.14
N GLN A 218 27.46 -3.92 -0.27
CA GLN A 218 27.09 -5.34 -0.29
C GLN A 218 25.59 -5.54 -0.14
N PRO A 219 24.99 -6.53 -0.83
CA PRO A 219 23.62 -6.94 -0.61
C PRO A 219 23.41 -7.50 0.80
N GLN A 220 22.16 -7.49 1.26
CA GLN A 220 21.73 -7.96 2.57
C GLN A 220 20.68 -9.04 2.44
N GLU A 221 20.77 -10.08 3.26
CA GLU A 221 19.88 -11.25 3.27
C GLU A 221 19.19 -11.37 4.64
N LYS A 222 17.87 -11.37 4.66
CA LYS A 222 17.06 -11.52 5.88
C LYS A 222 15.91 -12.53 5.73
N GLY A 223 16.02 -13.43 4.75
CA GLY A 223 15.02 -14.48 4.53
C GLY A 223 13.90 -14.14 3.57
N TRP A 224 13.87 -12.92 3.01
CA TRP A 224 12.96 -12.53 1.91
C TRP A 224 13.70 -11.66 0.90
N ILE A 225 13.11 -11.52 -0.29
CA ILE A 225 13.68 -10.69 -1.36
C ILE A 225 12.69 -9.57 -1.75
N GLU A 226 13.24 -8.45 -2.22
CA GLU A 226 12.46 -7.27 -2.66
C GLU A 226 12.90 -6.83 -4.07
N PRO A 227 12.66 -7.63 -5.11
CA PRO A 227 13.15 -7.35 -6.47
C PRO A 227 12.46 -6.13 -7.11
N GLU A 228 11.37 -5.62 -6.55
CA GLU A 228 10.78 -4.35 -6.98
C GLU A 228 11.68 -3.12 -6.74
N ALA A 229 12.75 -3.28 -5.99
CA ALA A 229 13.81 -2.29 -5.83
C ALA A 229 14.27 -1.74 -7.19
N ALA A 230 14.40 -2.63 -8.19
CA ALA A 230 14.71 -2.25 -9.55
C ALA A 230 13.75 -1.18 -10.10
N ALA A 231 12.46 -1.26 -9.81
CA ALA A 231 11.46 -0.32 -10.30
C ALA A 231 11.60 1.07 -9.65
N GLY A 232 11.80 1.12 -8.34
CA GLY A 232 12.02 2.37 -7.61
C GLY A 232 13.31 3.08 -8.04
N ILE A 233 14.40 2.31 -8.19
CA ILE A 233 15.68 2.85 -8.67
C ILE A 233 15.57 3.27 -10.13
N ALA A 234 14.91 2.52 -11.00
CA ALA A 234 14.70 2.91 -12.40
C ALA A 234 14.03 4.28 -12.51
N TRP A 235 12.96 4.50 -11.73
CA TRP A 235 12.30 5.81 -11.73
C TRP A 235 13.22 6.91 -11.21
N LEU A 236 13.89 6.71 -10.08
CA LEU A 236 14.81 7.67 -9.48
C LEU A 236 15.92 8.07 -10.44
N GLU A 237 16.58 7.08 -11.03
CA GLU A 237 17.69 7.28 -11.97
C GLU A 237 17.23 7.96 -13.26
N TYR A 238 16.05 7.58 -13.79
CA TYR A 238 15.49 8.24 -14.94
C TYR A 238 15.15 9.71 -14.66
N MET A 239 14.56 10.02 -13.51
CA MET A 239 14.29 11.41 -13.09
C MET A 239 15.59 12.20 -12.90
N ALA A 240 16.64 11.59 -12.35
CA ALA A 240 17.97 12.19 -12.25
C ALA A 240 18.56 12.50 -13.63
N TRP A 241 18.45 11.56 -14.57
CA TRP A 241 18.88 11.82 -15.95
C TRP A 241 18.07 12.94 -16.62
N VAL A 242 16.76 12.95 -16.44
CA VAL A 242 15.92 14.03 -16.98
C VAL A 242 16.37 15.39 -16.46
N ARG A 243 16.68 15.50 -15.17
CA ARG A 243 17.07 16.76 -14.51
C ARG A 243 18.52 17.14 -14.78
N TYR A 244 19.48 16.21 -14.65
CA TYR A 244 20.92 16.51 -14.62
C TYR A 244 21.66 16.11 -15.88
N LYS A 245 21.07 15.31 -16.76
CA LYS A 245 21.65 14.84 -18.05
C LYS A 245 22.95 14.04 -17.91
N ASP A 246 23.24 13.47 -16.75
CA ASP A 246 24.35 12.55 -16.58
C ASP A 246 23.99 11.17 -17.19
N PRO A 247 24.74 10.67 -18.19
CA PRO A 247 24.40 9.43 -18.87
C PRO A 247 24.47 8.19 -17.97
N ARG A 248 25.19 8.23 -16.85
CA ARG A 248 25.24 7.13 -15.90
C ARG A 248 23.86 6.81 -15.35
N PHE A 249 23.04 7.83 -15.06
CA PHE A 249 21.71 7.67 -14.52
C PHE A 249 20.77 6.99 -15.52
N LEU A 250 20.84 7.37 -16.81
CA LEU A 250 20.08 6.67 -17.85
C LEU A 250 20.49 5.21 -17.95
N THR A 251 21.80 4.93 -17.89
CA THR A 251 22.33 3.57 -17.93
C THR A 251 21.81 2.73 -16.76
N ALA A 252 21.78 3.27 -15.54
CA ALA A 252 21.24 2.58 -14.38
C ALA A 252 19.72 2.31 -14.52
N ALA A 253 18.97 3.28 -15.03
CA ALA A 253 17.55 3.09 -15.32
C ALA A 253 17.30 1.96 -16.33
N ASP A 254 18.10 1.94 -17.44
CA ASP A 254 18.05 0.86 -18.44
C ASP A 254 18.39 -0.51 -17.82
N TRP A 255 19.41 -0.61 -16.96
CA TRP A 255 19.75 -1.85 -16.26
C TRP A 255 18.63 -2.35 -15.36
N CYS A 256 18.03 -1.47 -14.58
CA CYS A 256 16.96 -1.79 -13.67
C CYS A 256 15.70 -2.28 -14.40
N LEU A 257 15.27 -1.59 -15.44
CA LEU A 257 14.14 -2.02 -16.25
C LEU A 257 14.45 -3.33 -17.00
N GLY A 258 15.66 -3.51 -17.49
CA GLY A 258 16.10 -4.76 -18.11
C GLY A 258 16.01 -5.95 -17.14
N SER A 259 16.39 -5.77 -15.88
CA SER A 259 16.28 -6.84 -14.88
C SER A 259 14.82 -7.21 -14.57
N LEU A 260 13.89 -6.24 -14.61
CA LEU A 260 12.46 -6.51 -14.49
C LEU A 260 11.90 -7.23 -15.72
N GLU A 261 12.40 -6.92 -16.91
CA GLU A 261 12.00 -7.60 -18.15
C GLU A 261 12.43 -9.06 -18.22
N GLU A 262 13.61 -9.37 -17.73
CA GLU A 262 14.08 -10.78 -17.66
C GLU A 262 13.34 -11.62 -16.63
N ARG A 263 12.65 -10.98 -15.68
CA ARG A 263 11.91 -11.69 -14.63
C ARG A 263 10.69 -12.42 -15.21
N PRO A 264 10.43 -13.71 -14.82
CA PRO A 264 9.27 -14.45 -15.33
C PRO A 264 7.92 -13.77 -14.99
N LEU A 265 6.97 -13.80 -15.92
CA LEU A 265 5.62 -13.22 -15.75
C LEU A 265 4.87 -13.76 -14.52
N ASN A 266 5.05 -15.03 -14.19
CA ASN A 266 4.41 -15.68 -13.04
C ASN A 266 5.10 -15.38 -11.69
N LYS A 267 6.07 -14.48 -11.68
CA LYS A 267 6.78 -14.03 -10.48
C LYS A 267 6.82 -12.50 -10.48
N SER A 268 5.69 -11.86 -10.22
CA SER A 268 5.67 -10.41 -10.04
C SER A 268 6.71 -10.02 -8.98
N PRO A 269 7.50 -8.99 -9.23
CA PRO A 269 8.44 -8.47 -8.23
C PRO A 269 7.74 -7.69 -7.12
N LEU A 270 6.46 -7.36 -7.26
CA LEU A 270 5.74 -6.48 -6.38
C LEU A 270 5.68 -7.02 -4.95
N TYR A 271 6.06 -6.18 -4.00
CA TYR A 271 5.78 -6.38 -2.59
C TYR A 271 4.81 -5.31 -2.05
N GLU A 272 5.09 -4.04 -2.25
CA GLU A 272 4.24 -2.96 -1.72
C GLU A 272 4.02 -1.79 -2.70
N VAL A 273 5.06 -0.99 -3.02
CA VAL A 273 4.84 0.37 -3.54
C VAL A 273 5.73 0.76 -4.72
N LEU A 274 6.84 0.07 -4.97
CA LEU A 274 7.84 0.56 -5.92
C LEU A 274 7.55 0.18 -7.38
N LEU A 275 6.93 -0.97 -7.64
CA LEU A 275 6.70 -1.45 -9.02
C LEU A 275 5.91 -0.46 -9.89
N PRO A 276 4.86 0.24 -9.41
CA PRO A 276 4.17 1.26 -10.19
C PRO A 276 5.07 2.38 -10.73
N TYR A 277 6.09 2.78 -9.98
CA TYR A 277 7.07 3.76 -10.43
C TYR A 277 7.92 3.24 -11.60
N GLY A 278 8.25 1.93 -11.60
CA GLY A 278 8.92 1.29 -12.72
C GLY A 278 8.04 1.22 -13.96
N ALA A 279 6.74 0.96 -13.81
CA ALA A 279 5.79 0.97 -14.93
C ALA A 279 5.70 2.38 -15.57
N LEU A 280 5.65 3.44 -14.75
CA LEU A 280 5.69 4.82 -15.24
C LEU A 280 7.03 5.14 -15.94
N ALA A 281 8.17 4.73 -15.34
CA ALA A 281 9.48 4.96 -15.95
C ALA A 281 9.60 4.27 -17.31
N ALA A 282 9.14 3.02 -17.42
CA ALA A 282 9.13 2.27 -18.67
C ALA A 282 8.27 2.95 -19.75
N ALA A 283 7.04 3.36 -19.40
CA ALA A 283 6.15 4.07 -20.32
C ALA A 283 6.77 5.40 -20.81
N ARG A 284 7.39 6.17 -19.90
CA ARG A 284 8.07 7.41 -20.24
C ARG A 284 9.29 7.17 -21.12
N MET A 285 10.13 6.19 -20.81
CA MET A 285 11.32 5.89 -21.59
C MET A 285 10.96 5.35 -22.97
N ASN A 286 9.87 4.58 -23.11
CA ASN A 286 9.34 4.19 -24.42
C ASN A 286 8.93 5.43 -25.22
N ALA A 287 8.09 6.28 -24.64
CA ALA A 287 7.56 7.48 -25.29
C ALA A 287 8.65 8.53 -25.59
N GLU A 288 9.47 8.89 -24.60
CA GLU A 288 10.42 10.00 -24.69
C GLU A 288 11.73 9.62 -25.42
N LEU A 289 12.16 8.34 -25.33
CA LEU A 289 13.46 7.86 -25.83
C LEU A 289 13.36 6.75 -26.90
N GLY A 290 12.16 6.28 -27.23
CA GLY A 290 11.95 5.18 -28.17
C GLY A 290 12.50 3.85 -27.66
N ARG A 291 12.45 3.61 -26.33
CA ARG A 291 12.67 2.29 -25.75
C ARG A 291 11.44 1.41 -26.02
N HIS A 292 11.57 0.11 -25.77
CA HIS A 292 10.51 -0.88 -26.04
C HIS A 292 10.30 -1.81 -24.84
N TYR A 293 10.27 -1.25 -23.63
CA TYR A 293 9.97 -2.02 -22.43
C TYR A 293 8.52 -2.50 -22.44
N ASP A 294 8.29 -3.71 -21.93
CA ASP A 294 6.94 -4.28 -21.79
C ASP A 294 6.18 -3.63 -20.64
N VAL A 295 5.55 -2.48 -20.92
CA VAL A 295 4.71 -1.76 -19.95
C VAL A 295 3.55 -2.63 -19.48
N SER A 296 2.98 -3.47 -20.37
CA SER A 296 1.86 -4.34 -20.01
C SER A 296 2.25 -5.34 -18.92
N LYS A 297 3.42 -5.95 -19.02
CA LYS A 297 3.96 -6.85 -18.01
C LYS A 297 4.08 -6.16 -16.64
N LEU A 298 4.61 -4.94 -16.60
CA LEU A 298 4.80 -4.21 -15.35
C LEU A 298 3.46 -3.78 -14.75
N VAL A 299 2.52 -3.27 -15.56
CA VAL A 299 1.17 -2.90 -15.12
C VAL A 299 0.40 -4.12 -14.61
N GLN A 300 0.37 -5.23 -15.37
CA GLN A 300 -0.26 -6.47 -14.90
C GLN A 300 0.37 -6.96 -13.60
N GLY A 301 1.70 -6.87 -13.47
CA GLY A 301 2.43 -7.22 -12.25
C GLY A 301 2.02 -6.37 -11.04
N CYS A 302 1.64 -5.10 -11.23
CA CYS A 302 1.07 -4.27 -10.17
C CYS A 302 -0.32 -4.75 -9.75
N PHE A 303 -1.20 -5.03 -10.70
CA PHE A 303 -2.61 -5.33 -10.41
C PHE A 303 -2.86 -6.78 -9.99
N ASP A 304 -1.99 -7.72 -10.37
CA ASP A 304 -2.18 -9.15 -10.14
C ASP A 304 -1.97 -9.56 -8.67
N PRO A 305 -3.00 -10.04 -7.97
CA PRO A 305 -2.90 -10.48 -6.59
C PRO A 305 -2.22 -11.85 -6.42
N HIS A 306 -1.99 -12.58 -7.50
CA HIS A 306 -1.35 -13.90 -7.46
C HIS A 306 0.17 -13.81 -7.50
N SER A 307 0.71 -12.61 -7.66
CA SER A 307 2.13 -12.38 -7.55
C SER A 307 2.64 -12.70 -6.14
N ARG A 308 3.66 -13.54 -6.05
CA ARG A 308 4.29 -13.90 -4.78
C ARG A 308 5.79 -13.74 -4.89
N PRO A 309 6.37 -12.64 -4.39
CA PRO A 309 7.79 -12.59 -4.11
C PRO A 309 8.15 -13.71 -3.13
N GLN A 310 9.38 -14.20 -3.22
CA GLN A 310 9.83 -15.28 -2.35
C GLN A 310 9.67 -14.90 -0.88
N ALA A 311 9.07 -15.79 -0.09
CA ALA A 311 8.84 -15.66 1.35
C ALA A 311 8.01 -14.45 1.82
N ARG A 312 7.35 -13.70 0.89
CA ARG A 312 6.40 -12.62 1.25
C ARG A 312 5.12 -12.74 0.44
N PRO A 313 3.95 -12.38 1.02
CA PRO A 313 2.70 -12.38 0.29
C PRO A 313 2.73 -11.33 -0.82
N GLY A 314 2.07 -11.63 -1.93
CA GLY A 314 1.96 -10.70 -3.05
C GLY A 314 0.95 -9.59 -2.75
N TRP A 315 1.27 -8.41 -3.21
CA TRP A 315 0.40 -7.25 -3.19
C TRP A 315 -0.28 -7.09 -4.55
N GLY A 316 -1.42 -6.44 -4.56
CA GLY A 316 -2.17 -6.20 -5.77
C GLY A 316 -3.40 -5.36 -5.52
N VAL A 317 -4.24 -5.22 -6.54
CA VAL A 317 -5.46 -4.44 -6.47
C VAL A 317 -6.64 -5.34 -6.08
N ILE A 318 -7.44 -4.88 -5.12
CA ILE A 318 -8.63 -5.56 -4.64
C ILE A 318 -9.77 -5.32 -5.63
N SER A 319 -10.39 -6.40 -6.10
CA SER A 319 -11.57 -6.37 -6.97
C SER A 319 -12.75 -7.10 -6.32
N ASP A 320 -13.01 -6.80 -5.05
CA ASP A 320 -14.00 -7.51 -4.24
C ASP A 320 -14.71 -6.57 -3.25
N ARG A 321 -15.83 -7.03 -2.72
CA ARG A 321 -16.51 -6.42 -1.58
C ARG A 321 -16.11 -7.13 -0.30
N TRP A 322 -15.67 -6.37 0.69
CA TRP A 322 -15.30 -6.88 1.99
C TRP A 322 -16.35 -6.50 3.04
N ASN A 323 -16.92 -7.51 3.73
CA ASN A 323 -17.85 -7.25 4.84
C ASN A 323 -19.07 -6.39 4.45
N GLY A 324 -19.52 -6.49 3.19
CA GLY A 324 -20.56 -5.64 2.64
C GLY A 324 -20.09 -4.27 2.17
N LEU A 325 -18.84 -3.88 2.46
CA LEU A 325 -18.22 -2.64 2.00
C LEU A 325 -17.62 -2.81 0.61
N ASP A 326 -17.71 -1.79 -0.22
CA ASP A 326 -17.12 -1.75 -1.55
C ASP A 326 -15.63 -1.39 -1.44
N ALA A 327 -14.75 -2.41 -1.52
CA ALA A 327 -13.29 -2.27 -1.40
C ALA A 327 -12.58 -2.28 -2.77
N HIS A 328 -13.32 -2.24 -3.87
CA HIS A 328 -12.74 -2.26 -5.22
C HIS A 328 -11.77 -1.09 -5.42
N GLY A 329 -10.63 -1.41 -6.00
CA GLY A 329 -9.59 -0.46 -6.33
C GLY A 329 -8.53 -0.24 -5.24
N LEU A 330 -8.81 -0.57 -3.98
CA LEU A 330 -7.81 -0.49 -2.92
C LEU A 330 -6.64 -1.43 -3.19
N VAL A 331 -5.46 -1.06 -2.70
CA VAL A 331 -4.23 -1.83 -2.86
C VAL A 331 -3.89 -2.53 -1.55
N GLY A 332 -3.49 -3.78 -1.63
CA GLY A 332 -3.12 -4.50 -0.43
C GLY A 332 -2.63 -5.92 -0.67
N SER A 333 -2.37 -6.61 0.41
CA SER A 333 -2.04 -8.03 0.39
C SER A 333 -3.30 -8.84 0.16
N THR A 334 -3.41 -9.44 -1.01
CA THR A 334 -4.60 -10.16 -1.46
C THR A 334 -4.41 -11.67 -1.51
N THR A 335 -3.16 -12.15 -1.40
CA THR A 335 -2.79 -13.56 -1.55
C THR A 335 -2.43 -14.25 -0.24
N ASP A 336 -2.29 -13.54 0.86
CA ASP A 336 -1.91 -14.08 2.17
C ASP A 336 -3.07 -14.68 2.96
N GLY A 337 -4.27 -14.67 2.39
CA GLY A 337 -5.47 -15.20 3.04
C GLY A 337 -6.08 -14.27 4.11
N GLU A 338 -5.42 -13.18 4.46
CA GLU A 338 -5.90 -12.26 5.49
C GLU A 338 -6.75 -11.11 4.93
N GLY A 339 -6.54 -10.75 3.66
CA GLY A 339 -7.26 -9.65 3.02
C GLY A 339 -7.02 -8.33 3.75
N TYR A 340 -5.86 -7.74 3.52
CA TYR A 340 -5.42 -6.49 4.11
C TYR A 340 -5.26 -5.42 3.04
N ALA A 341 -6.02 -4.33 3.11
CA ALA A 341 -5.85 -3.15 2.27
C ALA A 341 -5.05 -2.09 3.03
N PHE A 342 -4.08 -1.49 2.37
CA PHE A 342 -3.14 -0.56 2.96
C PHE A 342 -3.29 0.84 2.36
N ALA A 343 -3.47 1.86 3.22
CA ALA A 343 -3.81 3.21 2.79
C ALA A 343 -2.66 3.88 2.03
N MET A 344 -1.42 3.79 2.53
CA MET A 344 -0.25 4.38 1.89
C MET A 344 -0.10 3.91 0.44
N ASN A 345 -0.13 2.58 0.24
CA ASN A 345 0.04 1.99 -1.09
C ASN A 345 -1.07 2.40 -2.04
N SER A 346 -2.32 2.43 -1.54
CA SER A 346 -3.48 2.85 -2.33
C SER A 346 -3.29 4.28 -2.87
N PHE A 347 -2.78 5.20 -2.07
CA PHE A 347 -2.55 6.58 -2.49
C PHE A 347 -1.32 6.73 -3.38
N GLN A 348 -0.21 6.09 -3.03
CA GLN A 348 1.04 6.15 -3.80
C GLN A 348 0.88 5.62 -5.22
N TRP A 349 0.13 4.54 -5.40
CA TRP A 349 -0.08 3.96 -6.72
C TRP A 349 -0.82 4.89 -7.66
N VAL A 350 -1.80 5.66 -7.18
CA VAL A 350 -2.46 6.68 -8.01
C VAL A 350 -1.46 7.72 -8.48
N GLY A 351 -0.55 8.15 -7.59
CA GLY A 351 0.51 9.09 -7.94
C GLY A 351 1.46 8.58 -9.02
N ALA A 352 1.77 7.29 -9.00
CA ALA A 352 2.66 6.67 -9.99
C ALA A 352 1.93 6.32 -11.31
N LEU A 353 0.69 5.82 -11.26
CA LEU A 353 0.02 5.26 -12.44
C LEU A 353 -0.88 6.25 -13.17
N ALA A 354 -1.41 7.31 -12.53
CA ALA A 354 -2.21 8.30 -13.24
C ALA A 354 -1.44 8.96 -14.40
N PRO A 355 -0.18 9.43 -14.22
CA PRO A 355 0.61 10.00 -15.31
C PRO A 355 0.90 9.04 -16.48
N LEU A 356 0.88 7.72 -16.22
CA LEU A 356 1.15 6.72 -17.27
C LEU A 356 0.20 6.87 -18.45
N ALA A 357 -1.08 7.20 -18.20
CA ALA A 357 -2.08 7.41 -19.24
C ALA A 357 -1.74 8.58 -20.21
N ARG A 358 -0.80 9.45 -19.86
CA ARG A 358 -0.29 10.50 -20.74
C ARG A 358 0.70 9.94 -21.78
N TYR A 359 1.51 8.97 -21.38
CA TYR A 359 2.56 8.36 -22.20
C TYR A 359 2.06 7.16 -23.00
N ASP A 360 1.07 6.46 -22.46
CA ASP A 360 0.40 5.34 -23.10
C ASP A 360 -1.12 5.45 -22.89
N THR A 361 -1.79 6.10 -23.84
CA THR A 361 -3.22 6.38 -23.78
C THR A 361 -4.10 5.12 -23.85
N ARG A 362 -3.53 3.96 -24.21
CA ARG A 362 -4.26 2.68 -24.23
C ARG A 362 -4.77 2.31 -22.83
N TYR A 363 -4.08 2.74 -21.77
CA TYR A 363 -4.47 2.51 -20.38
C TYR A 363 -5.45 3.54 -19.81
N ALA A 364 -5.83 4.57 -20.56
CA ALA A 364 -6.64 5.68 -20.06
C ALA A 364 -7.98 5.20 -19.47
N HIS A 365 -8.67 4.24 -20.15
CA HIS A 365 -9.92 3.67 -19.67
C HIS A 365 -9.73 2.99 -18.30
N ASP A 366 -8.79 2.08 -18.20
CA ASP A 366 -8.63 1.25 -17.00
C ASP A 366 -8.02 2.01 -15.83
N ILE A 367 -7.08 2.93 -16.09
CA ILE A 367 -6.57 3.84 -15.06
C ILE A 367 -7.71 4.75 -14.54
N GLY A 368 -8.54 5.27 -15.42
CA GLY A 368 -9.70 6.09 -15.03
C GLY A 368 -10.71 5.32 -14.19
N LYS A 369 -11.10 4.12 -14.62
CA LYS A 369 -12.02 3.23 -13.91
C LYS A 369 -11.46 2.80 -12.55
N TRP A 370 -10.20 2.38 -12.50
CA TRP A 370 -9.54 2.01 -11.25
C TRP A 370 -9.46 3.19 -10.28
N THR A 371 -9.02 4.36 -10.75
CA THR A 371 -8.87 5.54 -9.90
C THR A 371 -10.22 5.99 -9.33
N LEU A 372 -11.31 5.92 -10.09
CA LEU A 372 -12.66 6.19 -9.61
C LEU A 372 -13.06 5.25 -8.46
N ASN A 373 -12.84 3.96 -8.64
CA ASN A 373 -13.16 2.95 -7.63
C ASN A 373 -12.31 3.15 -6.37
N LEU A 374 -10.99 3.30 -6.54
CA LEU A 374 -10.08 3.57 -5.43
C LEU A 374 -10.44 4.84 -4.67
N ALA A 375 -10.66 5.95 -5.36
CA ALA A 375 -10.97 7.23 -4.73
C ALA A 375 -12.26 7.16 -3.90
N ASN A 376 -13.25 6.40 -4.37
CA ASN A 376 -14.48 6.15 -3.60
C ASN A 376 -14.24 5.22 -2.41
N ALA A 377 -13.49 4.11 -2.60
CA ALA A 377 -13.21 3.13 -1.56
C ALA A 377 -12.25 3.64 -0.48
N ALA A 378 -11.34 4.56 -0.81
CA ALA A 378 -10.34 5.12 0.10
C ALA A 378 -10.95 5.74 1.38
N ARG A 379 -12.23 6.16 1.35
CA ARG A 379 -12.95 6.61 2.55
C ARG A 379 -12.97 5.57 3.66
N LEU A 380 -12.92 4.27 3.30
CA LEU A 380 -12.96 3.16 4.26
C LEU A 380 -11.74 3.11 5.18
N PHE A 381 -10.66 3.78 4.82
CA PHE A 381 -9.52 3.94 5.71
C PHE A 381 -9.76 4.93 6.86
N TYR A 382 -10.87 5.64 6.88
CA TYR A 382 -11.10 6.71 7.85
C TYR A 382 -12.19 6.35 8.87
N PRO A 383 -12.04 6.79 10.13
CA PRO A 383 -12.95 6.45 11.22
C PRO A 383 -14.42 6.68 10.91
N ASN A 384 -14.78 7.80 10.28
CA ASN A 384 -16.16 8.14 9.99
C ASN A 384 -16.87 7.24 8.95
N ALA A 385 -16.14 6.35 8.27
CA ALA A 385 -16.70 5.38 7.34
C ALA A 385 -17.08 4.05 8.00
N LEU A 386 -16.71 3.83 9.25
CA LEU A 386 -16.89 2.56 9.96
C LEU A 386 -17.68 2.76 11.26
N ASP A 387 -18.48 1.77 11.64
CA ASP A 387 -19.10 1.72 12.99
C ASP A 387 -18.02 1.70 14.08
N ALA A 388 -18.27 2.34 15.22
CA ALA A 388 -17.34 2.40 16.35
C ALA A 388 -16.78 1.03 16.79
N LYS A 389 -17.63 -0.02 16.78
CA LYS A 389 -17.25 -1.41 17.11
C LYS A 389 -16.25 -2.03 16.12
N HIS A 390 -16.06 -1.42 14.94
CA HIS A 390 -15.14 -1.88 13.89
C HIS A 390 -13.89 -1.01 13.78
N GLN A 391 -13.65 -0.18 14.78
CA GLN A 391 -12.53 0.75 14.86
C GLN A 391 -11.64 0.41 16.06
N SER A 392 -10.31 0.39 15.84
CA SER A 392 -9.31 0.13 16.90
C SER A 392 -9.10 1.31 17.85
N SER A 393 -9.26 2.54 17.35
CA SER A 393 -8.88 3.77 18.06
C SER A 393 -10.02 4.80 18.12
N HIS A 394 -11.27 4.31 18.23
CA HIS A 394 -12.46 5.17 18.18
C HIS A 394 -12.46 6.29 19.23
N ALA A 395 -12.07 5.99 20.46
CA ALA A 395 -12.09 6.98 21.55
C ALA A 395 -11.11 8.14 21.29
N TRP A 396 -9.91 7.84 20.80
CA TRP A 396 -8.93 8.87 20.47
C TRP A 396 -9.41 9.72 19.28
N SER A 397 -9.87 9.07 18.21
CA SER A 397 -10.37 9.75 17.01
C SER A 397 -11.54 10.68 17.32
N ALA A 398 -12.50 10.23 18.13
CA ALA A 398 -13.65 11.05 18.55
C ALA A 398 -13.25 12.26 19.38
N ALA A 399 -12.16 12.18 20.13
CA ALA A 399 -11.70 13.26 21.01
C ALA A 399 -10.76 14.27 20.31
N HIS A 400 -10.00 13.85 19.30
CA HIS A 400 -8.89 14.63 18.73
C HIS A 400 -8.93 14.81 17.21
N ASP A 401 -9.77 14.06 16.49
CA ASP A 401 -9.91 14.09 15.03
C ASP A 401 -11.37 14.09 14.60
N ASP A 402 -12.09 15.16 14.98
CA ASP A 402 -13.52 15.33 14.70
C ASP A 402 -13.84 15.36 13.19
N LYS A 403 -12.87 15.78 12.37
CA LYS A 403 -12.98 15.79 10.92
C LYS A 403 -12.65 14.45 10.27
N SER A 404 -12.16 13.48 11.04
CA SER A 404 -11.74 12.15 10.55
C SER A 404 -10.74 12.25 9.39
N VAL A 405 -9.60 12.90 9.65
CA VAL A 405 -8.54 13.14 8.66
C VAL A 405 -7.30 12.28 8.85
N ILE A 406 -7.18 11.62 10.01
CA ILE A 406 -6.18 10.58 10.19
C ILE A 406 -6.78 9.23 9.77
N ALA A 407 -6.19 8.64 8.76
CA ALA A 407 -6.57 7.31 8.30
C ALA A 407 -6.07 6.23 9.26
N TYR A 408 -6.76 5.11 9.33
CA TYR A 408 -6.13 3.86 9.76
C TYR A 408 -5.03 3.48 8.76
N GLU A 409 -3.99 2.78 9.22
CA GLU A 409 -2.96 2.22 8.34
C GLU A 409 -3.60 1.38 7.23
N GLY A 410 -4.63 0.61 7.59
CA GLY A 410 -5.39 -0.18 6.63
C GLY A 410 -6.67 -0.75 7.20
N ILE A 411 -7.36 -1.50 6.36
CA ILE A 411 -8.55 -2.26 6.72
C ILE A 411 -8.38 -3.73 6.37
N ARG A 412 -9.07 -4.59 7.11
CA ARG A 412 -9.00 -6.05 6.94
C ARG A 412 -10.35 -6.61 6.49
N LYS A 413 -10.27 -7.65 5.67
CA LYS A 413 -11.43 -8.47 5.34
C LYS A 413 -11.84 -9.25 6.60
N TRP A 414 -13.08 -9.09 7.05
CA TRP A 414 -13.58 -9.90 8.15
C TRP A 414 -13.70 -11.35 7.72
N LYS A 415 -13.25 -12.24 8.55
CA LYS A 415 -13.47 -13.66 8.33
C LYS A 415 -14.74 -14.09 9.06
N ARG A 416 -15.38 -15.14 8.58
CA ARG A 416 -16.53 -15.72 9.28
C ARG A 416 -16.07 -16.34 10.58
N GLY A 417 -16.66 -15.92 11.70
CA GLY A 417 -16.34 -16.30 13.05
C GLY A 417 -15.70 -15.16 13.81
N ALA A 418 -15.51 -15.31 15.09
CA ALA A 418 -14.92 -14.29 15.91
C ALA A 418 -14.08 -14.93 17.01
N SER A 419 -13.07 -14.22 17.47
CA SER A 419 -12.45 -14.46 18.76
C SER A 419 -12.81 -13.31 19.68
N THR A 420 -12.98 -13.60 20.97
CA THR A 420 -13.07 -12.58 21.99
C THR A 420 -11.74 -12.46 22.69
N ALA A 421 -11.23 -11.22 22.78
CA ALA A 421 -10.10 -10.91 23.63
C ALA A 421 -10.47 -11.02 25.11
N CYS A 422 -9.46 -11.01 25.97
CA CYS A 422 -9.62 -10.89 27.41
C CYS A 422 -10.35 -9.58 27.74
N ALA A 423 -11.40 -9.66 28.56
CA ALA A 423 -12.20 -8.52 28.94
C ALA A 423 -11.68 -7.85 30.24
N ASP A 424 -11.10 -8.64 31.13
CA ASP A 424 -10.51 -8.18 32.42
C ASP A 424 -9.47 -9.17 32.92
N PHE A 425 -8.60 -8.76 33.84
CA PHE A 425 -7.65 -9.65 34.49
C PHE A 425 -7.29 -9.19 35.89
N ARG A 426 -6.89 -10.15 36.75
CA ARG A 426 -6.35 -9.86 38.09
C ARG A 426 -5.14 -10.74 38.40
N THR A 427 -4.15 -10.18 39.06
CA THR A 427 -3.00 -10.90 39.61
C THR A 427 -3.21 -11.03 41.10
N THR A 428 -3.28 -12.26 41.61
CA THR A 428 -3.46 -12.56 43.04
C THR A 428 -2.11 -12.81 43.70
N SER A 429 -1.19 -13.45 43.01
CA SER A 429 0.22 -13.59 43.40
C SER A 429 1.13 -13.54 42.20
N GLY A 430 2.41 -13.20 42.40
CA GLY A 430 3.34 -12.89 41.34
C GLY A 430 3.27 -11.42 40.90
N LYS A 431 3.99 -11.07 39.87
CA LYS A 431 4.05 -9.72 39.34
C LYS A 431 3.96 -9.73 37.80
N MET A 432 3.06 -8.95 37.27
CA MET A 432 3.09 -8.63 35.84
C MET A 432 4.20 -7.62 35.58
N LEU A 433 5.09 -7.94 34.65
CA LEU A 433 6.23 -7.10 34.27
C LEU A 433 5.86 -6.19 33.12
N LYS A 434 5.07 -6.69 32.15
CA LYS A 434 4.73 -6.00 30.92
C LYS A 434 3.36 -6.46 30.40
N GLY A 435 2.71 -5.63 29.61
CA GLY A 435 1.50 -5.97 28.87
C GLY A 435 0.24 -5.28 29.38
N THR A 436 -0.79 -5.32 28.55
CA THR A 436 -2.14 -4.80 28.76
C THR A 436 -3.18 -5.84 28.31
N PHE A 437 -4.47 -5.55 28.40
CA PHE A 437 -5.53 -6.38 27.80
C PHE A 437 -5.30 -6.66 26.32
N ALA A 438 -4.90 -5.62 25.56
CA ALA A 438 -4.68 -5.71 24.13
C ALA A 438 -3.39 -6.47 23.76
N SER A 439 -2.47 -6.68 24.70
CA SER A 439 -1.17 -7.31 24.41
C SER A 439 -1.30 -8.78 24.00
N THR A 440 -2.37 -9.46 24.39
CA THR A 440 -2.63 -10.86 24.02
C THR A 440 -3.69 -11.02 22.95
N GLU A 441 -4.18 -9.93 22.37
CA GLU A 441 -5.05 -10.01 21.20
C GLU A 441 -4.33 -10.67 20.03
N PHE A 442 -5.02 -11.59 19.35
CA PHE A 442 -4.49 -12.29 18.18
C PHE A 442 -4.39 -11.30 16.99
N ARG A 443 -3.23 -10.69 16.76
CA ARG A 443 -3.01 -9.68 15.71
C ARG A 443 -2.26 -10.20 14.47
N GLY A 444 -2.06 -11.51 14.33
CA GLY A 444 -1.64 -12.20 13.10
C GLY A 444 -0.21 -12.00 12.60
N GLU A 445 0.50 -11.00 12.98
CA GLU A 445 1.95 -10.85 12.83
C GLU A 445 2.45 -10.35 14.16
N GLN A 446 3.40 -11.03 14.75
CA GLN A 446 3.97 -10.89 16.10
C GLN A 446 3.31 -9.85 17.00
N PRO A 447 2.70 -10.22 18.13
CA PRO A 447 2.13 -9.26 19.04
C PRO A 447 3.22 -8.25 19.44
N PRO A 448 3.01 -6.94 19.25
CA PRO A 448 4.02 -5.95 19.58
C PRO A 448 4.35 -5.89 21.07
N ASP A 449 3.44 -6.42 21.91
CA ASP A 449 3.55 -6.41 23.35
C ASP A 449 2.92 -7.69 23.94
N LEU A 450 3.73 -8.68 24.22
CA LEU A 450 3.30 -9.86 24.98
C LEU A 450 3.07 -9.50 26.46
N GLN A 451 2.25 -10.28 27.17
CA GLN A 451 2.17 -10.19 28.63
C GLN A 451 3.30 -11.02 29.25
N GLU A 452 4.09 -10.37 30.09
CA GLU A 452 5.18 -10.99 30.84
C GLU A 452 4.86 -11.00 32.32
N PHE A 453 4.96 -12.16 32.95
CA PHE A 453 4.71 -12.37 34.40
C PHE A 453 5.91 -13.01 35.04
N LYS A 454 6.13 -12.68 36.33
CA LYS A 454 7.17 -13.28 37.14
C LYS A 454 6.58 -13.72 38.48
N GLU A 455 7.03 -14.87 38.95
CA GLU A 455 6.70 -15.37 40.28
C GLU A 455 7.20 -14.43 41.39
N THR A 456 6.49 -14.42 42.54
CA THR A 456 6.97 -13.71 43.72
C THR A 456 8.16 -14.47 44.31
N PRO A 457 9.32 -13.82 44.55
CA PRO A 457 10.46 -14.48 45.20
C PRO A 457 10.16 -14.68 46.70
N GLY A 458 10.60 -15.81 47.25
CA GLY A 458 10.46 -16.13 48.65
C GLY A 458 10.83 -17.57 48.93
N ASP A 459 10.61 -18.04 50.19
CA ASP A 459 10.78 -19.45 50.58
C ASP A 459 9.81 -20.37 49.82
N GLU A 460 8.68 -19.81 49.35
CA GLU A 460 7.76 -20.42 48.40
C GLU A 460 7.53 -19.40 47.24
N THR A 461 7.94 -19.75 46.02
CA THR A 461 7.56 -18.98 44.84
C THR A 461 6.08 -19.18 44.57
N SER A 462 5.36 -18.12 44.24
CA SER A 462 3.95 -18.20 43.94
C SER A 462 3.58 -17.34 42.76
N PHE A 463 2.69 -17.87 41.94
CA PHE A 463 2.07 -17.18 40.85
C PHE A 463 0.61 -17.58 40.72
N GLU A 464 -0.26 -16.62 40.68
CA GLU A 464 -1.66 -16.80 40.31
C GLU A 464 -2.16 -15.57 39.56
N HIS A 465 -2.62 -15.81 38.33
CA HIS A 465 -3.22 -14.80 37.49
C HIS A 465 -4.51 -15.34 36.89
N ILE A 466 -5.52 -14.48 36.74
CA ILE A 466 -6.82 -14.84 36.19
C ILE A 466 -7.20 -13.85 35.11
N TRP A 467 -7.52 -14.37 33.92
CA TRP A 467 -8.09 -13.61 32.80
C TRP A 467 -9.59 -13.88 32.71
N GLU A 468 -10.36 -12.86 32.41
CA GLU A 468 -11.81 -12.93 32.21
C GLU A 468 -12.14 -12.74 30.72
N PHE A 469 -12.99 -13.60 30.17
CA PHE A 469 -13.50 -13.51 28.81
C PHE A 469 -15.02 -13.50 28.80
N ASP A 470 -15.61 -12.64 27.99
CA ASP A 470 -17.02 -12.74 27.63
C ASP A 470 -17.20 -13.84 26.59
N LEU A 471 -18.05 -14.83 26.92
CA LEU A 471 -18.27 -15.96 26.03
C LEU A 471 -19.35 -15.66 24.98
N PRO A 472 -19.05 -15.84 23.69
CA PRO A 472 -20.04 -15.72 22.64
C PRO A 472 -21.08 -16.84 22.71
N LYS A 473 -22.30 -16.52 22.26
CA LYS A 473 -23.39 -17.50 22.11
C LYS A 473 -23.18 -18.28 20.80
N ALA A 474 -22.28 -19.25 20.82
CA ALA A 474 -22.00 -20.12 19.69
C ALA A 474 -21.95 -21.58 20.16
N PRO A 475 -22.34 -22.54 19.30
CA PRO A 475 -22.34 -23.97 19.65
C PRO A 475 -20.92 -24.52 19.81
N HIS A 476 -19.94 -23.98 19.08
CA HIS A 476 -18.56 -24.44 19.12
C HIS A 476 -17.65 -23.30 19.57
N ARG A 477 -16.90 -23.52 20.62
CA ARG A 477 -15.98 -22.54 21.24
C ARG A 477 -14.70 -23.21 21.69
N TRP A 478 -13.58 -22.59 21.40
CA TRP A 478 -12.25 -23.07 21.79
C TRP A 478 -11.46 -21.96 22.48
N LEU A 479 -10.84 -22.27 23.58
CA LEU A 479 -9.81 -21.44 24.18
C LEU A 479 -8.50 -21.72 23.45
N VAL A 480 -7.86 -20.68 22.98
CA VAL A 480 -6.53 -20.73 22.33
C VAL A 480 -5.57 -19.91 23.18
N VAL A 481 -4.46 -20.51 23.60
CA VAL A 481 -3.42 -19.85 24.39
C VAL A 481 -2.06 -20.17 23.83
N ASP A 482 -1.33 -19.14 23.44
CA ASP A 482 0.08 -19.22 23.08
C ASP A 482 0.90 -18.65 24.22
N ALA A 483 1.63 -19.50 24.92
CA ALA A 483 2.39 -19.12 26.11
C ALA A 483 3.63 -19.98 26.29
N GLU A 484 4.67 -19.39 26.86
CA GLU A 484 5.93 -20.07 27.17
C GLU A 484 6.37 -19.84 28.62
N ARG A 485 7.09 -20.79 29.18
CA ARG A 485 7.80 -20.66 30.45
C ARG A 485 9.26 -20.35 30.19
N ILE A 486 9.78 -19.28 30.78
CA ILE A 486 11.20 -19.00 30.88
C ILE A 486 11.70 -19.51 32.23
N ASP A 487 12.65 -20.44 32.18
CA ASP A 487 13.20 -21.12 33.35
C ASP A 487 14.08 -20.16 34.17
N GLY A 488 13.71 -19.96 35.44
CA GLY A 488 14.50 -19.27 36.43
C GLY A 488 15.52 -20.17 37.15
N GLY A 489 15.57 -21.46 36.81
CA GLY A 489 16.45 -22.46 37.42
C GLY A 489 15.72 -23.48 38.34
N HIS A 490 14.41 -23.51 38.32
CA HIS A 490 13.59 -24.48 39.06
C HIS A 490 13.23 -25.67 38.17
N VAL A 491 13.94 -26.78 38.34
CA VAL A 491 13.70 -28.00 37.56
C VAL A 491 12.31 -28.59 37.90
N GLY A 492 11.48 -28.74 36.86
CA GLY A 492 10.15 -29.39 36.99
C GLY A 492 8.99 -28.46 37.31
N ASN A 493 9.23 -27.18 37.49
CA ASN A 493 8.12 -26.21 37.64
C ASN A 493 7.36 -26.05 36.30
N VAL A 494 6.06 -25.89 36.40
CA VAL A 494 5.16 -25.66 35.25
C VAL A 494 4.08 -24.65 35.64
N PHE A 495 3.58 -23.90 34.66
CA PHE A 495 2.39 -23.10 34.86
C PHE A 495 1.17 -23.91 34.45
N ARG A 496 0.28 -24.14 35.42
CA ARG A 496 -0.98 -24.86 35.23
C ARG A 496 -2.08 -23.88 34.87
N PHE A 497 -2.68 -24.09 33.72
CA PHE A 497 -3.87 -23.37 33.28
C PHE A 497 -5.12 -24.17 33.61
N SER A 498 -6.14 -23.48 34.16
CA SER A 498 -7.44 -24.05 34.55
C SER A 498 -8.53 -23.05 34.24
N PHE A 499 -9.71 -23.48 33.87
CA PHE A 499 -10.83 -22.60 33.58
C PHE A 499 -12.04 -22.84 34.47
N GLY A 500 -12.85 -21.80 34.67
CA GLY A 500 -14.07 -21.84 35.44
C GLY A 500 -15.11 -20.84 34.95
N SER A 501 -16.33 -20.93 35.49
CA SER A 501 -17.42 -20.00 35.22
C SER A 501 -17.54 -18.87 36.24
N HIS A 502 -16.73 -18.89 37.29
CA HIS A 502 -16.70 -17.88 38.36
C HIS A 502 -15.27 -17.56 38.76
N PRO A 503 -14.95 -16.29 39.12
CA PRO A 503 -13.59 -15.90 39.47
C PRO A 503 -12.99 -16.60 40.67
N ASP A 504 -13.82 -17.11 41.55
CA ASP A 504 -13.40 -17.84 42.76
C ASP A 504 -13.52 -19.38 42.61
N GLY A 505 -13.82 -19.87 41.41
CA GLY A 505 -13.93 -21.27 41.05
C GLY A 505 -15.32 -21.89 41.24
N PRO A 506 -15.48 -23.18 41.13
CA PRO A 506 -14.41 -24.16 40.89
C PRO A 506 -13.74 -24.08 39.52
N TYR A 507 -12.45 -24.48 39.46
CA TYR A 507 -11.66 -24.51 38.27
C TYR A 507 -11.40 -25.93 37.79
N THR A 508 -11.58 -26.16 36.49
CA THR A 508 -11.24 -27.42 35.81
C THR A 508 -9.85 -27.28 35.17
N PRO A 509 -8.90 -28.20 35.42
CA PRO A 509 -7.61 -28.20 34.76
C PRO A 509 -7.73 -28.27 33.22
N ALA A 510 -6.94 -27.48 32.51
CA ALA A 510 -6.94 -27.43 31.07
C ALA A 510 -5.63 -27.98 30.49
N PHE A 511 -4.49 -27.31 30.72
CA PHE A 511 -3.18 -27.71 30.20
C PHE A 511 -2.04 -27.19 31.10
N LEU A 512 -0.82 -27.60 30.75
CA LEU A 512 0.41 -27.20 31.43
C LEU A 512 1.36 -26.50 30.42
N VAL A 513 2.03 -25.45 30.88
CA VAL A 513 3.10 -24.77 30.14
C VAL A 513 4.41 -25.01 30.88
N SER A 514 5.31 -25.79 30.28
CA SER A 514 6.59 -26.23 30.86
C SER A 514 7.84 -25.63 30.18
N GLY A 515 7.68 -24.93 29.08
CA GLY A 515 8.73 -24.32 28.28
C GLY A 515 8.13 -23.74 27.01
N LEU A 516 8.98 -23.56 25.97
CA LEU A 516 8.53 -23.23 24.65
C LEU A 516 7.79 -24.43 24.03
N GLY A 517 6.61 -24.20 23.50
CA GLY A 517 5.77 -25.23 22.89
C GLY A 517 4.73 -24.64 21.93
N PRO A 518 3.96 -25.49 21.24
CA PRO A 518 2.90 -25.03 20.37
C PRO A 518 1.75 -24.41 21.20
N ALA A 519 1.01 -23.51 20.58
CA ALA A 519 -0.19 -22.94 21.18
C ALA A 519 -1.17 -24.03 21.64
N GLN A 520 -1.73 -23.85 22.84
CA GLN A 520 -2.65 -24.78 23.46
C GLN A 520 -4.09 -24.46 23.03
N VAL A 521 -4.84 -25.49 22.68
CA VAL A 521 -6.24 -25.35 22.26
C VAL A 521 -7.11 -26.28 23.09
N VAL A 522 -8.17 -25.74 23.68
CA VAL A 522 -9.10 -26.48 24.50
C VAL A 522 -10.54 -26.18 24.09
N GLU A 523 -11.30 -27.22 23.73
CA GLU A 523 -12.72 -27.07 23.48
C GLU A 523 -13.44 -26.73 24.79
N LEU A 524 -14.20 -25.63 24.78
CA LEU A 524 -14.92 -25.19 25.98
C LEU A 524 -16.25 -25.94 26.14
N PRO A 525 -16.54 -26.47 27.33
CA PRO A 525 -17.80 -27.14 27.59
C PRO A 525 -19.01 -26.25 27.30
N ALA A 526 -20.07 -26.83 26.73
CA ALA A 526 -21.33 -26.13 26.48
C ALA A 526 -21.99 -25.58 27.76
N ALA A 527 -21.64 -26.12 28.93
CA ALA A 527 -22.10 -25.65 30.23
C ALA A 527 -21.58 -24.28 30.65
N LEU A 528 -20.43 -23.84 30.09
CA LEU A 528 -19.94 -22.46 30.24
C LEU A 528 -20.81 -21.57 29.37
N ARG A 529 -21.49 -20.56 29.94
CA ARG A 529 -22.47 -19.75 29.17
C ARG A 529 -22.00 -18.35 28.84
N ASP A 530 -21.79 -17.53 29.84
CA ASP A 530 -21.66 -16.09 29.67
C ASP A 530 -20.21 -15.60 29.86
N LYS A 531 -19.48 -16.24 30.77
CA LYS A 531 -18.12 -15.87 31.13
C LYS A 531 -17.20 -17.08 31.27
N LEU A 532 -15.94 -16.88 30.94
CA LEU A 532 -14.83 -17.78 31.18
C LEU A 532 -13.80 -17.07 32.04
N TYR A 533 -13.41 -17.70 33.13
CA TYR A 533 -12.26 -17.30 33.94
C TYR A 533 -11.15 -18.31 33.71
N LEU A 534 -10.06 -17.87 33.11
CA LEU A 534 -8.86 -18.69 32.87
C LEU A 534 -7.83 -18.33 33.92
N LYS A 535 -7.42 -19.31 34.70
CA LYS A 535 -6.45 -19.16 35.77
C LYS A 535 -5.15 -19.85 35.43
N ALA A 536 -4.03 -19.15 35.55
CA ALA A 536 -2.70 -19.73 35.54
C ALA A 536 -2.10 -19.70 36.96
N GLN A 537 -1.53 -20.82 37.38
CA GLN A 537 -0.84 -20.97 38.66
C GLN A 537 0.47 -21.71 38.47
N SER A 538 1.52 -21.30 39.18
CA SER A 538 2.73 -22.15 39.28
C SER A 538 2.47 -23.41 40.04
N SER A 539 3.10 -24.51 39.63
CA SER A 539 2.87 -25.83 40.20
C SER A 539 3.82 -26.17 41.33
N ASP A 540 4.87 -25.39 41.53
CA ASP A 540 5.90 -25.76 42.50
C ASP A 540 5.98 -24.84 43.70
N ARG A 541 6.35 -25.46 44.82
CA ARG A 541 6.73 -24.82 46.05
C ARG A 541 8.24 -24.90 46.15
N SER A 542 8.89 -23.79 46.08
CA SER A 542 10.30 -23.58 45.84
C SER A 542 11.30 -24.52 46.47
N VAL A 543 12.37 -24.79 45.74
CA VAL A 543 13.65 -25.19 46.31
C VAL A 543 14.45 -23.90 46.55
N ALA A 544 14.88 -23.67 47.79
CA ALA A 544 15.63 -22.49 48.19
C ALA A 544 16.83 -22.27 47.28
N GLY A 545 16.90 -21.13 46.60
CA GLY A 545 18.07 -20.65 45.86
C GLY A 545 17.91 -20.43 44.35
N GLY A 546 16.76 -20.71 43.72
CA GLY A 546 16.50 -20.40 42.31
C GLY A 546 15.98 -18.97 42.09
N SER A 547 16.16 -18.46 40.89
CA SER A 547 15.44 -17.25 40.46
C SER A 547 13.98 -17.58 40.11
N PRO A 548 13.02 -16.69 40.41
CA PRO A 548 11.62 -16.90 40.02
C PRO A 548 11.45 -17.16 38.53
N ASP A 549 10.61 -18.13 38.18
CA ASP A 549 10.24 -18.40 36.77
C ASP A 549 9.40 -17.28 36.18
N GLN A 550 9.44 -17.16 34.87
CA GLN A 550 8.68 -16.18 34.11
C GLN A 550 7.69 -16.92 33.19
N LEU A 551 6.47 -16.42 33.12
CA LEU A 551 5.45 -16.81 32.15
C LEU A 551 5.30 -15.68 31.12
N ASN A 552 5.49 -16.00 29.87
CA ASN A 552 5.16 -15.13 28.75
C ASN A 552 3.88 -15.62 28.08
N VAL A 553 2.97 -14.73 27.76
CA VAL A 553 1.74 -15.03 27.03
C VAL A 553 1.72 -14.18 25.77
N ASP A 554 1.94 -14.82 24.62
CA ASP A 554 2.03 -14.16 23.35
C ASP A 554 0.66 -13.89 22.75
N ALA A 555 -0.27 -14.85 22.87
CA ALA A 555 -1.63 -14.67 22.40
C ALA A 555 -2.64 -15.47 23.23
N MET A 556 -3.84 -14.93 23.38
CA MET A 556 -4.92 -15.59 24.09
C MET A 556 -6.28 -15.14 23.55
N ALA A 557 -7.14 -16.11 23.20
CA ALA A 557 -8.48 -15.79 22.70
C ALA A 557 -9.46 -16.95 22.92
N VAL A 558 -10.75 -16.64 22.90
CA VAL A 558 -11.81 -17.63 22.72
C VAL A 558 -12.31 -17.55 21.29
N SER A 559 -11.98 -18.55 20.49
CA SER A 559 -12.47 -18.69 19.11
C SER A 559 -13.81 -19.41 19.10
N TYR A 560 -14.72 -19.04 18.21
CA TYR A 560 -16.04 -19.65 18.12
C TYR A 560 -16.60 -19.66 16.70
N CYS A 561 -17.47 -20.62 16.40
CA CYS A 561 -18.20 -20.68 15.14
C CYS A 561 -19.58 -21.36 15.31
N ASP A 562 -20.47 -21.11 14.35
CA ASP A 562 -21.80 -21.72 14.32
C ASP A 562 -21.79 -23.13 13.70
N THR A 563 -20.81 -23.41 12.83
CA THR A 563 -20.69 -24.71 12.14
C THR A 563 -19.23 -25.11 11.99
N ILE A 564 -18.94 -26.40 12.19
CA ILE A 564 -17.64 -27.00 11.88
C ILE A 564 -17.65 -27.43 10.41
N GLY A 565 -17.04 -26.65 9.54
CA GLY A 565 -16.89 -26.93 8.11
C GLY A 565 -18.19 -26.95 7.25
N PRO A 566 -18.07 -26.97 5.94
CA PRO A 566 -16.82 -26.82 5.20
C PRO A 566 -16.24 -25.41 5.33
N PHE A 567 -14.91 -25.32 5.41
CA PHE A 567 -14.22 -24.04 5.47
C PHE A 567 -14.37 -23.31 4.14
N ALA A 568 -14.62 -21.99 4.19
CA ALA A 568 -14.69 -21.19 2.98
C ALA A 568 -13.27 -20.92 2.43
N GLN A 569 -13.18 -20.74 1.11
CA GLN A 569 -11.93 -20.32 0.50
C GLN A 569 -11.49 -18.97 1.10
N GLY A 570 -10.29 -18.93 1.67
CA GLY A 570 -9.74 -17.75 2.35
C GLY A 570 -9.92 -17.73 3.87
N ASP A 571 -10.50 -18.75 4.47
CA ASP A 571 -10.45 -18.92 5.92
C ASP A 571 -9.02 -19.27 6.36
N LEU A 572 -8.49 -18.58 7.37
CA LEU A 572 -7.25 -19.00 8.02
C LEU A 572 -7.58 -20.17 8.92
N VAL A 573 -7.31 -21.36 8.43
CA VAL A 573 -7.47 -22.59 9.21
C VAL A 573 -6.10 -22.96 9.76
N VAL A 574 -5.96 -22.86 11.09
CA VAL A 574 -4.78 -23.38 11.79
C VAL A 574 -5.17 -24.73 12.38
N THR A 575 -4.43 -25.76 12.01
CA THR A 575 -4.63 -27.10 12.56
C THR A 575 -3.81 -27.23 13.84
N PHE A 576 -4.48 -27.36 14.95
CA PHE A 576 -3.87 -27.63 16.24
C PHE A 576 -3.98 -29.11 16.58
N ILE A 577 -3.01 -29.61 17.30
CA ILE A 577 -3.09 -30.97 17.88
C ILE A 577 -3.71 -30.84 19.27
N ASN A 578 -4.89 -31.40 19.44
CA ASN A 578 -5.50 -31.49 20.78
C ASN A 578 -4.69 -32.49 21.62
N LEU A 579 -3.95 -32.00 22.57
CA LEU A 579 -3.06 -32.82 23.42
C LEU A 579 -3.81 -33.82 24.32
N LEU A 580 -5.12 -33.67 24.48
CA LEU A 580 -5.91 -34.61 25.28
C LEU A 580 -6.26 -35.92 24.54
N ASN A 581 -6.32 -35.88 23.22
CA ASN A 581 -6.74 -37.04 22.42
C ASN A 581 -5.96 -37.17 21.08
N GLU A 582 -4.85 -36.44 20.92
CA GLU A 582 -4.00 -36.42 19.72
C GLU A 582 -4.76 -36.13 18.40
N ALA A 583 -6.02 -35.67 18.50
CA ALA A 583 -6.80 -35.35 17.33
C ALA A 583 -6.37 -33.99 16.74
N SER A 584 -6.19 -33.94 15.43
CA SER A 584 -6.00 -32.69 14.70
C SER A 584 -7.33 -31.92 14.67
N VAL A 585 -7.36 -30.76 15.32
CA VAL A 585 -8.53 -29.88 15.34
C VAL A 585 -8.24 -28.69 14.43
N PRO A 586 -8.90 -28.59 13.26
CA PRO A 586 -8.81 -27.40 12.45
C PRO A 586 -9.63 -26.28 13.11
N ILE A 587 -8.94 -25.22 13.51
CA ILE A 587 -9.58 -24.04 14.10
C ILE A 587 -9.42 -22.87 13.16
N VAL A 588 -10.52 -22.21 12.87
CA VAL A 588 -10.49 -20.95 12.17
C VAL A 588 -10.13 -19.86 13.16
N LEU A 589 -8.92 -19.34 13.06
CA LEU A 589 -8.48 -18.20 13.85
C LEU A 589 -9.14 -16.94 13.29
N TYR A 590 -9.98 -16.32 14.11
CA TYR A 590 -10.60 -15.05 13.76
C TYR A 590 -9.93 -13.92 14.53
N ARG A 591 -9.58 -12.89 13.79
CA ARG A 591 -9.19 -11.63 14.41
C ARG A 591 -10.41 -10.93 15.02
N PRO A 592 -10.19 -10.02 16.00
CA PRO A 592 -11.25 -9.19 16.55
C PRO A 592 -12.08 -8.56 15.42
N ALA A 593 -13.36 -8.29 15.70
CA ALA A 593 -14.32 -7.76 14.73
C ALA A 593 -13.96 -6.35 14.19
N SER A 594 -12.83 -5.76 14.58
CA SER A 594 -12.33 -4.52 14.03
C SER A 594 -11.88 -4.72 12.59
N ALA A 595 -12.52 -4.02 11.65
CA ALA A 595 -12.03 -3.94 10.26
C ALA A 595 -10.78 -3.08 10.15
N ALA A 596 -10.65 -2.08 11.04
CA ALA A 596 -9.56 -1.11 11.05
C ALA A 596 -8.36 -1.62 11.85
N THR A 597 -7.17 -1.22 11.42
CA THR A 597 -5.91 -1.35 12.16
C THR A 597 -5.69 -0.12 13.05
N ASP A 598 -4.44 0.22 13.38
CA ASP A 598 -4.16 1.41 14.16
C ASP A 598 -4.24 2.68 13.29
N LEU A 599 -4.50 3.84 13.93
CA LEU A 599 -4.46 5.13 13.26
C LEU A 599 -3.03 5.43 12.82
N GLY A 600 -2.81 5.39 11.50
CA GLY A 600 -1.50 5.45 10.88
C GLY A 600 -1.26 6.73 10.08
N LEU A 601 -0.17 7.41 10.39
CA LEU A 601 0.24 8.55 9.58
C LEU A 601 0.82 8.10 8.22
N TYR A 602 1.13 6.82 8.08
CA TYR A 602 1.51 6.21 6.80
C TYR A 602 0.56 6.55 5.66
N GLY A 603 -0.73 6.21 5.80
CA GLY A 603 -1.72 6.53 4.79
C GLY A 603 -2.02 8.02 4.73
N SER A 604 -2.29 8.61 5.91
CA SER A 604 -2.73 10.00 6.02
C SER A 604 -1.75 10.99 5.38
N SER A 605 -0.44 10.78 5.53
CA SER A 605 0.59 11.66 4.96
C SER A 605 0.63 11.65 3.42
N HIS A 606 0.07 10.62 2.77
CA HIS A 606 0.07 10.49 1.31
C HIS A 606 -1.25 10.93 0.65
N VAL A 607 -2.27 11.29 1.43
CA VAL A 607 -3.62 11.61 0.92
C VAL A 607 -3.65 12.77 -0.06
N GLY A 608 -2.68 13.70 0.01
CA GLY A 608 -2.55 14.81 -0.92
C GLY A 608 -2.32 14.41 -2.37
N ILE A 609 -1.92 13.19 -2.62
CA ILE A 609 -1.85 12.62 -3.98
C ILE A 609 -3.25 12.59 -4.59
N LEU A 610 -4.24 12.04 -3.86
CA LEU A 610 -5.63 12.09 -4.31
C LEU A 610 -6.15 13.53 -4.39
N GLY A 611 -5.86 14.36 -3.38
CA GLY A 611 -6.30 15.77 -3.32
C GLY A 611 -5.70 16.65 -4.42
N GLY A 612 -4.52 16.29 -4.95
CA GLY A 612 -3.85 16.98 -6.05
C GLY A 612 -4.34 16.54 -7.43
N ILE A 613 -4.56 15.23 -7.61
CA ILE A 613 -4.91 14.65 -8.90
C ILE A 613 -6.41 14.76 -9.18
N ILE A 614 -7.28 14.54 -8.19
CA ILE A 614 -8.71 14.31 -8.37
C ILE A 614 -9.50 15.59 -8.17
N LYS A 615 -10.38 15.89 -9.12
CA LYS A 615 -11.40 16.93 -9.03
C LYS A 615 -12.75 16.38 -9.50
N PRO A 616 -13.85 16.53 -8.74
CA PRO A 616 -15.19 16.22 -9.23
C PRO A 616 -15.55 17.07 -10.46
N THR A 617 -16.40 16.52 -11.34
CA THR A 617 -16.99 17.25 -12.46
C THR A 617 -18.47 17.59 -12.17
N ASN A 618 -19.15 18.20 -13.15
CA ASN A 618 -20.60 18.41 -13.12
C ASN A 618 -21.40 17.11 -13.23
N VAL A 619 -20.76 15.97 -13.52
CA VAL A 619 -21.40 14.65 -13.66
C VAL A 619 -20.93 13.74 -12.54
N GLU A 620 -21.86 13.27 -11.71
CA GLU A 620 -21.56 12.30 -10.67
C GLU A 620 -20.85 11.06 -11.25
N GLY A 621 -19.77 10.62 -10.61
CA GLY A 621 -18.98 9.46 -11.05
C GLY A 621 -17.98 9.76 -12.16
N ILE A 622 -17.99 10.92 -12.80
CA ILE A 622 -16.93 11.35 -13.72
C ILE A 622 -15.97 12.27 -12.98
N LEU A 623 -14.72 11.86 -12.88
CA LEU A 623 -13.65 12.64 -12.27
C LEU A 623 -12.77 13.28 -13.35
N GLN A 624 -12.26 14.48 -13.07
CA GLN A 624 -11.13 15.08 -13.77
C GLN A 624 -9.86 14.66 -13.04
N LEU A 625 -8.98 13.92 -13.72
CA LEU A 625 -7.69 13.48 -13.18
C LEU A 625 -6.57 14.29 -13.82
N ASP A 626 -5.85 15.08 -13.05
CA ASP A 626 -4.71 15.89 -13.52
C ASP A 626 -3.49 14.97 -13.72
N LEU A 627 -3.17 14.67 -14.98
CA LEU A 627 -2.08 13.78 -15.36
C LEU A 627 -0.68 14.40 -15.20
N LEU A 628 -0.59 15.71 -15.02
CA LEU A 628 0.70 16.39 -14.79
C LEU A 628 1.03 16.55 -13.32
N LYS A 629 0.06 16.36 -12.43
CA LYS A 629 0.19 16.71 -11.02
C LYS A 629 1.30 15.94 -10.31
N THR A 630 1.49 14.69 -10.68
CA THR A 630 2.53 13.79 -10.16
C THR A 630 3.50 13.28 -11.24
N ASP A 631 3.44 13.86 -12.44
CA ASP A 631 4.39 13.59 -13.52
C ASP A 631 5.65 14.45 -13.35
N TYR A 632 6.41 14.14 -12.29
CA TYR A 632 7.57 14.92 -11.88
C TYR A 632 8.64 15.01 -12.99
N PHE A 633 9.30 16.17 -13.10
CA PHE A 633 10.34 16.47 -14.07
C PHE A 633 9.92 16.29 -15.53
N HIS A 634 8.60 16.34 -15.83
CA HIS A 634 8.15 16.28 -17.22
C HIS A 634 8.64 17.47 -18.04
N ALA A 635 8.83 17.27 -19.35
CA ALA A 635 9.11 18.34 -20.29
C ALA A 635 7.92 19.33 -20.33
N LYS A 636 8.11 20.48 -20.99
CA LYS A 636 7.03 21.43 -21.21
C LYS A 636 5.78 20.70 -21.72
N ALA A 637 4.66 20.89 -21.08
CA ALA A 637 3.38 20.27 -21.41
C ALA A 637 2.25 21.28 -21.24
N TYR A 638 1.15 21.06 -21.95
CA TYR A 638 -0.10 21.75 -21.71
C TYR A 638 -0.92 21.02 -20.64
N PRO A 639 -1.82 21.70 -19.91
CA PRO A 639 -2.69 21.04 -18.94
C PRO A 639 -3.39 19.83 -19.59
N THR A 640 -3.25 18.67 -18.95
CA THR A 640 -3.69 17.38 -19.50
C THR A 640 -4.48 16.62 -18.44
N TYR A 641 -5.70 16.26 -18.80
CA TYR A 641 -6.66 15.65 -17.87
C TYR A 641 -7.26 14.37 -18.44
N LEU A 642 -7.38 13.35 -17.60
CA LEU A 642 -8.09 12.11 -17.91
C LEU A 642 -9.52 12.17 -17.33
N TYR A 643 -10.49 11.74 -18.15
CA TYR A 643 -11.89 11.57 -17.78
C TYR A 643 -12.36 10.18 -18.18
N TYR A 644 -12.94 9.44 -17.25
CA TYR A 644 -13.61 8.17 -17.49
C TYR A 644 -15.11 8.30 -17.23
N ASN A 645 -15.94 7.89 -18.18
CA ASN A 645 -17.39 7.88 -18.04
C ASN A 645 -17.89 6.48 -17.62
N PRO A 646 -18.29 6.25 -16.35
CA PRO A 646 -18.76 4.97 -15.87
C PRO A 646 -20.21 4.64 -16.29
N HIS A 647 -20.90 5.57 -16.93
CA HIS A 647 -22.32 5.41 -17.26
C HIS A 647 -22.52 4.69 -18.58
N ILE A 648 -23.72 4.07 -18.72
CA ILE A 648 -24.17 3.40 -19.95
C ILE A 648 -24.61 4.37 -21.05
N LEU A 649 -24.61 5.66 -20.77
CA LEU A 649 -24.97 6.73 -21.72
C LEU A 649 -23.83 7.73 -21.83
N ASN A 650 -23.75 8.37 -22.99
CA ASN A 650 -22.87 9.52 -23.19
C ASN A 650 -23.17 10.61 -22.18
N LYS A 651 -22.14 11.26 -21.68
CA LYS A 651 -22.27 12.38 -20.73
C LYS A 651 -21.59 13.62 -21.27
N THR A 652 -22.19 14.77 -21.04
CA THR A 652 -21.57 16.07 -21.29
C THR A 652 -20.87 16.52 -20.02
N VAL A 653 -19.56 16.72 -20.13
CA VAL A 653 -18.68 17.13 -19.03
C VAL A 653 -18.27 18.57 -19.24
N ASP A 654 -18.31 19.35 -18.16
CA ASP A 654 -17.87 20.73 -18.12
C ASP A 654 -16.39 20.81 -17.74
N ILE A 655 -15.66 21.68 -18.39
CA ILE A 655 -14.27 22.00 -18.07
C ILE A 655 -14.05 23.52 -18.08
N ASP A 656 -13.51 24.06 -17.00
CA ASP A 656 -13.04 25.43 -16.97
C ASP A 656 -11.66 25.52 -17.59
N VAL A 657 -11.56 26.16 -18.75
CA VAL A 657 -10.31 26.30 -19.51
C VAL A 657 -9.62 27.64 -19.24
N GLY A 658 -10.18 28.48 -18.38
CA GLY A 658 -9.66 29.80 -18.05
C GLY A 658 -10.06 30.88 -19.06
N SER A 659 -9.51 32.06 -18.89
CA SER A 659 -9.88 33.26 -19.69
C SER A 659 -9.17 33.34 -21.05
N GLN A 660 -8.07 32.61 -21.24
CA GLN A 660 -7.34 32.61 -22.50
C GLN A 660 -7.93 31.59 -23.46
N PRO A 661 -8.08 31.92 -24.76
CA PRO A 661 -8.57 30.98 -25.74
C PRO A 661 -7.67 29.74 -25.85
N CYS A 662 -8.27 28.57 -25.89
CA CYS A 662 -7.55 27.33 -26.12
C CYS A 662 -8.33 26.36 -27.02
N ASP A 663 -7.62 25.38 -27.54
CA ASP A 663 -8.18 24.27 -28.29
C ASP A 663 -8.23 23.04 -27.40
N LEU A 664 -9.32 22.29 -27.44
CA LEU A 664 -9.46 21.01 -26.76
C LEU A 664 -9.03 19.88 -27.69
N TYR A 665 -7.93 19.24 -27.37
CA TYR A 665 -7.42 18.08 -28.08
C TYR A 665 -7.55 16.83 -27.24
N ASP A 666 -8.13 15.77 -27.79
CA ASP A 666 -8.23 14.45 -27.16
C ASP A 666 -7.08 13.54 -27.60
N ALA A 667 -6.11 13.34 -26.73
CA ALA A 667 -4.92 12.53 -27.03
C ALA A 667 -5.26 11.03 -27.20
N ALA A 668 -6.32 10.52 -26.57
CA ALA A 668 -6.72 9.12 -26.70
C ALA A 668 -7.29 8.80 -28.08
N SER A 669 -8.06 9.72 -28.68
CA SER A 669 -8.62 9.55 -30.03
C SER A 669 -7.82 10.25 -31.15
N ASP A 670 -6.74 10.97 -30.82
CA ASP A 670 -5.94 11.80 -31.73
C ASP A 670 -6.80 12.83 -32.49
N GLN A 671 -7.72 13.50 -31.79
CA GLN A 671 -8.68 14.42 -32.39
C GLN A 671 -8.73 15.78 -31.71
N LEU A 672 -8.80 16.82 -32.51
CA LEU A 672 -9.16 18.14 -32.06
C LEU A 672 -10.69 18.21 -31.93
N ILE A 673 -11.19 18.29 -30.69
CA ILE A 673 -12.66 18.19 -30.41
C ILE A 673 -13.35 19.54 -30.37
N GLN A 674 -12.64 20.61 -29.97
CA GLN A 674 -13.16 21.98 -30.01
C GLN A 674 -12.02 22.97 -30.26
N LYS A 675 -12.36 24.11 -30.84
CA LYS A 675 -11.42 25.19 -31.14
C LYS A 675 -11.87 26.49 -30.50
N ASP A 676 -10.89 27.31 -30.13
CA ASP A 676 -11.07 28.70 -29.70
C ASP A 676 -12.10 28.84 -28.56
N VAL A 677 -11.99 27.95 -27.56
CA VAL A 677 -12.87 27.96 -26.37
C VAL A 677 -12.23 28.73 -25.22
N HIS A 678 -13.06 29.40 -24.42
CA HIS A 678 -12.64 30.11 -23.20
C HIS A 678 -13.71 30.02 -22.11
N GLY A 679 -13.32 30.19 -20.86
CA GLY A 679 -14.20 30.04 -19.70
C GLY A 679 -14.68 28.61 -19.53
N LEU A 680 -15.99 28.41 -19.45
CA LEU A 680 -16.59 27.08 -19.28
C LEU A 680 -16.87 26.43 -20.64
N ALA A 681 -16.10 25.42 -20.98
CA ALA A 681 -16.29 24.58 -22.18
C ALA A 681 -17.00 23.27 -21.83
N HIS A 682 -17.58 22.60 -22.84
CA HIS A 682 -18.34 21.38 -22.69
C HIS A 682 -17.90 20.36 -23.74
N PHE A 683 -17.70 19.10 -23.35
CA PHE A 683 -17.39 18.03 -24.30
C PHE A 683 -18.11 16.74 -23.91
N ILE A 684 -18.28 15.84 -24.89
CA ILE A 684 -18.95 14.56 -24.68
C ILE A 684 -17.90 13.47 -24.37
N VAL A 685 -18.11 12.75 -23.27
CA VAL A 685 -17.43 11.49 -23.00
C VAL A 685 -18.43 10.36 -23.29
N PRO A 686 -18.16 9.49 -24.29
CA PRO A 686 -19.05 8.39 -24.63
C PRO A 686 -19.22 7.41 -23.46
N ALA A 687 -20.29 6.58 -23.54
CA ALA A 687 -20.58 5.55 -22.54
C ALA A 687 -19.41 4.60 -22.39
N ASP A 688 -19.03 4.31 -21.15
CA ASP A 688 -17.94 3.37 -20.78
C ASP A 688 -16.63 3.60 -21.57
N THR A 689 -16.25 4.88 -21.71
CA THR A 689 -14.99 5.26 -22.39
C THR A 689 -14.19 6.28 -21.57
N ALA A 690 -12.95 6.47 -21.96
CA ALA A 690 -12.12 7.52 -21.43
C ALA A 690 -11.69 8.54 -22.51
N LYS A 691 -11.40 9.76 -22.07
CA LYS A 691 -10.78 10.81 -22.86
C LYS A 691 -9.58 11.40 -22.14
N VAL A 692 -8.52 11.70 -22.89
CA VAL A 692 -7.35 12.42 -22.39
C VAL A 692 -7.33 13.80 -23.04
N ILE A 693 -7.83 14.79 -22.31
CA ILE A 693 -8.04 16.15 -22.82
C ILE A 693 -6.82 17.02 -22.53
N VAL A 694 -6.26 17.58 -23.59
CA VAL A 694 -5.15 18.55 -23.57
C VAL A 694 -5.69 19.93 -23.89
N LEU A 695 -5.39 20.92 -23.06
CA LEU A 695 -5.74 22.32 -23.29
C LEU A 695 -4.60 23.02 -24.04
N ALA A 696 -4.60 22.96 -25.35
CA ALA A 696 -3.58 23.57 -26.18
C ALA A 696 -3.92 25.04 -26.51
N PRO A 697 -2.94 25.90 -26.83
CA PRO A 697 -3.21 27.26 -27.30
C PRO A 697 -4.13 27.27 -28.53
N ALA A 698 -5.07 28.22 -28.60
CA ALA A 698 -5.99 28.32 -29.72
C ALA A 698 -5.24 28.58 -31.03
N GLY A 699 -5.53 27.79 -32.06
CA GLY A 699 -4.91 27.92 -33.40
C GLY A 699 -3.45 27.47 -33.45
N GLY A 700 -2.96 26.73 -32.42
CA GLY A 700 -1.60 26.20 -32.43
C GLY A 700 -1.31 25.27 -33.62
N GLU A 701 -0.11 25.34 -34.14
CA GLU A 701 0.33 24.54 -35.29
C GLU A 701 0.48 23.07 -34.89
N MET A 702 -0.37 22.21 -35.43
CA MET A 702 -0.33 20.77 -35.18
C MET A 702 0.57 20.09 -36.21
N ARG A 703 1.54 19.30 -35.76
CA ARG A 703 2.36 18.46 -36.60
C ARG A 703 2.61 17.08 -36.03
N ARG A 704 2.88 16.11 -36.87
CA ARG A 704 3.33 14.77 -36.47
C ARG A 704 4.84 14.65 -36.68
N ASP A 705 5.50 14.00 -35.73
CA ASP A 705 6.93 13.73 -35.75
C ASP A 705 7.17 12.30 -35.23
N GLY A 706 7.24 11.35 -36.16
CA GLY A 706 7.27 9.93 -35.82
C GLY A 706 6.01 9.51 -35.11
N SER A 707 6.18 8.91 -33.92
CA SER A 707 5.10 8.49 -33.04
C SER A 707 4.51 9.64 -32.19
N ARG A 708 4.88 10.89 -32.40
CA ARG A 708 4.46 12.03 -31.58
C ARG A 708 3.55 12.98 -32.35
N THR A 709 2.49 13.44 -31.70
CA THR A 709 1.72 14.60 -32.13
C THR A 709 2.12 15.81 -31.28
N LEU A 710 2.47 16.90 -31.93
CA LEU A 710 2.88 18.15 -31.28
C LEU A 710 1.93 19.27 -31.67
N ILE A 711 1.73 20.21 -30.72
CA ILE A 711 1.10 21.52 -30.96
C ILE A 711 2.11 22.59 -30.53
N ASP A 712 2.49 23.51 -31.41
CA ASP A 712 3.53 24.54 -31.16
C ASP A 712 4.82 23.96 -30.55
N ASN A 713 5.29 22.84 -31.08
CA ASN A 713 6.46 22.09 -30.63
C ASN A 713 6.35 21.46 -29.22
N VAL A 714 5.19 21.46 -28.61
CA VAL A 714 4.92 20.74 -27.34
C VAL A 714 4.24 19.42 -27.68
N VAL A 715 4.76 18.32 -27.16
CA VAL A 715 4.16 17.00 -27.37
C VAL A 715 2.85 16.90 -26.61
N VAL A 716 1.77 16.59 -27.32
CA VAL A 716 0.41 16.43 -26.79
C VAL A 716 -0.05 14.99 -26.81
N ARG A 717 0.61 14.13 -27.60
CA ARG A 717 0.33 12.71 -27.69
C ARG A 717 1.59 11.93 -28.05
N TRP A 718 1.71 10.78 -27.45
CA TRP A 718 2.66 9.74 -27.82
C TRP A 718 1.86 8.57 -28.42
N ALA A 719 2.17 8.14 -29.62
CA ALA A 719 1.63 6.94 -30.24
C ALA A 719 2.70 5.84 -30.25
N GLU A 720 2.29 4.60 -30.16
CA GLU A 720 3.21 3.45 -30.33
C GLU A 720 3.63 3.26 -31.78
#